data_c8d6fe030264978c4c7741981376907b
#
_entry.id   c8d6fe030264978c4c7741981376907b
#
_cell.length_a   1.000
_cell.length_b   1.000
_cell.length_c   1.000
_cell.angle_alpha   90.00
_cell.angle_beta   90.00
_cell.angle_gamma   90.00
#
_symmetry.space_group_name_H-M   'P 1'
#
loop_
_entity.id
_entity.type
_entity.pdbx_description
1 polymer ?
#
loop_
_entity_poly.entity_id
_entity_poly.type
_entity_poly.pdbx_seq_one_letter_code
_entity_poly.pdbx_strand_id
1 'polypeptide(L)'
;MQRKTLLSACIALALSGQGWAADITEIETTTGEKKNTNVTCPADPGKLSPEELKRLPSECSPVVEQNLMPWLATGAATALITALAIVELNDDDDHHHRNNSPLPPTPPDDNSDDTPVPPTPGGDEIIPDDGSDDTPTPPKPISFNNDVILDKTAKTLTIRDSVFTYTENADGTISLQDSNGRKATINIWQIDEANNTVALDGVSADGATKWQYNHNGELVITGDNATVNNNGKTIVDGKDSTGTEIAGNNGKVIQDGILDVSGGGHGIDITGDSATVDNKGGMTVTDPDSIGILIDGDKAIVNNDGDNAISNGGTGTQVNGDEATVNNNGNTTVDGQGSTGTEIAGNNAVVNQDGTLDVSGGGHGIDITGDSAKVDNKGGMTVTDPDSIGILIDGDKAIVNNDGDNAISNGGTGTQINGDEATVNNNGNTTVDGQGSTGTEIAGNNAVVNQDGTLDVSGGGHGIDITGDSATVDNKGGMTVTDPDSIGILIDGDKAIVNNDGDNAISNGGTGTQVNGDEATVNNNGNTTVDGQGSTGTEIAGNNAVVNQDGTLDVSGGGHGIDITGDSATVDNKGGMTVTDPDSIGILIDGDKAIVNNDGDNAISNGGTGTQINGDEATVNNNGNTTVDGQGSTGTEIAGNNAVVNQDGTLDVSGGGHGIDITGDSATVDNKGGMTVTDPDSIGILIDGDKAIVNNDGDNAISNGGTGTQINGDEATVNNNGNTTVDGQGSTGTEIAGNNVVVNQDGTLDVSGGGHGIDITGDSATVDNKGGMTVTDPDSIGILIDGDKAIVNNDGDNAISNGGTGTQVNGDEATVNNNGNTTVDGQGSTGTEIAGNNAVVNQDGTLDVSGGGHGIDITGDSATVDNKGGMTVTDPDSIGILIDGDKAIVNNDGDKAIVNNDGDNAISNGGTGTQVNGDEATVNNNGKTTVDGQGSTGTEIAGNNAVVNQDGTLDVSGGGHGIDITGDSATVDNKGGMTVTDPDSIGILIDGDKAIVNNDGDNAISNGGTGTQINGD
;
A
#
# COMPACT_ATOMS: atom_id res chain seq x y z
N MET A 1 -6.45 -28.61 21.67
CA MET A 1 -7.26 -27.37 21.72
C MET A 1 -6.93 -26.41 22.87
N GLN A 2 -6.18 -26.78 23.90
CA GLN A 2 -5.83 -25.87 25.02
C GLN A 2 -4.37 -25.33 24.94
N ARG A 3 -3.53 -25.80 24.01
CA ARG A 3 -2.18 -25.27 23.80
C ARG A 3 -2.11 -24.20 22.70
N LYS A 4 -3.04 -24.20 21.74
CA LYS A 4 -3.10 -23.16 20.66
C LYS A 4 -3.49 -21.77 21.15
N THR A 5 -4.16 -21.67 22.30
CA THR A 5 -4.56 -20.37 22.88
C THR A 5 -3.48 -19.68 23.73
N LEU A 6 -2.42 -20.40 24.08
CA LEU A 6 -1.32 -19.80 24.87
C LEU A 6 -0.19 -19.25 23.97
N LEU A 7 -0.02 -19.79 22.78
CA LEU A 7 1.03 -19.33 21.84
C LEU A 7 0.63 -17.99 21.19
N SER A 8 -0.64 -17.83 20.82
CA SER A 8 -1.17 -16.54 20.31
C SER A 8 -1.13 -15.41 21.36
N ALA A 9 -1.20 -15.73 22.63
CA ALA A 9 -1.08 -14.73 23.70
C ALA A 9 0.37 -14.31 23.98
N CYS A 10 1.35 -15.16 23.66
CA CYS A 10 2.77 -14.85 23.84
C CYS A 10 3.33 -14.02 22.68
N ILE A 11 2.83 -14.19 21.46
CA ILE A 11 3.26 -13.39 20.29
C ILE A 11 2.71 -11.97 20.36
N ALA A 12 1.50 -11.78 20.84
CA ALA A 12 0.93 -10.43 21.06
C ALA A 12 1.59 -9.65 22.21
N LEU A 13 2.40 -10.31 23.09
CA LEU A 13 3.15 -9.65 24.17
C LEU A 13 4.60 -9.36 23.81
N ALA A 14 5.13 -9.96 22.75
CA ALA A 14 6.51 -9.72 22.26
C ALA A 14 6.61 -8.46 21.38
N LEU A 15 5.50 -7.96 20.84
CA LEU A 15 5.45 -6.75 20.01
C LEU A 15 5.24 -5.44 20.80
N SER A 16 5.06 -5.48 22.12
CA SER A 16 5.06 -4.27 22.95
C SER A 16 6.32 -4.23 23.81
N GLY A 17 7.42 -3.84 23.23
CA GLY A 17 8.68 -3.62 23.94
C GLY A 17 8.56 -2.58 25.03
N GLN A 18 8.51 -2.99 26.29
CA GLN A 18 9.24 -2.38 27.42
C GLN A 18 9.06 -3.25 28.67
N GLY A 19 10.21 -3.73 29.16
CA GLY A 19 10.29 -4.66 30.26
C GLY A 19 9.88 -4.13 31.63
N TRP A 20 9.33 -5.05 32.43
CA TRP A 20 9.49 -5.08 33.88
C TRP A 20 9.31 -6.54 34.32
N ALA A 21 10.37 -7.10 34.88
CA ALA A 21 10.32 -8.39 35.54
C ALA A 21 9.57 -8.27 36.88
N ALA A 22 8.61 -9.13 37.12
CA ALA A 22 8.08 -9.37 38.46
C ALA A 22 7.62 -10.84 38.58
N ASP A 23 8.10 -11.46 39.66
CA ASP A 23 7.91 -12.83 40.13
C ASP A 23 6.50 -13.38 40.02
N ILE A 24 6.40 -14.58 39.47
CA ILE A 24 5.19 -15.40 39.51
C ILE A 24 5.31 -16.35 40.70
N THR A 25 4.51 -16.16 41.76
CA THR A 25 4.18 -17.17 42.77
C THR A 25 2.86 -17.84 42.42
N GLU A 26 2.88 -19.18 42.54
CA GLU A 26 1.78 -20.12 42.35
C GLU A 26 0.50 -19.69 43.06
N ILE A 27 -0.66 -19.85 42.39
CA ILE A 27 -1.97 -19.90 43.10
C ILE A 27 -2.77 -21.09 42.58
N GLU A 28 -3.06 -21.98 43.54
CA GLU A 28 -3.93 -23.16 43.43
C GLU A 28 -5.39 -22.79 43.09
N THR A 29 -6.00 -23.64 42.30
CA THR A 29 -7.44 -23.62 42.01
C THR A 29 -8.26 -24.10 43.20
N THR A 30 -9.19 -23.28 43.69
CA THR A 30 -10.36 -23.76 44.43
C THR A 30 -11.63 -23.05 43.99
N THR A 31 -12.62 -23.88 43.76
CA THR A 31 -14.00 -23.57 43.38
C THR A 31 -14.79 -22.82 44.47
N GLY A 32 -15.61 -21.84 44.00
CA GLY A 32 -16.89 -21.56 44.66
C GLY A 32 -17.02 -20.18 45.34
N GLU A 33 -18.06 -19.50 44.94
CA GLU A 33 -18.86 -18.48 45.63
C GLU A 33 -18.79 -17.05 45.05
N LYS A 34 -19.94 -16.65 44.51
CA LYS A 34 -20.29 -15.27 44.13
C LYS A 34 -20.22 -14.35 45.36
N LYS A 35 -19.37 -13.32 45.28
CA LYS A 35 -19.46 -12.15 46.16
C LYS A 35 -19.89 -10.95 45.32
N ASN A 36 -21.07 -10.44 45.59
CA ASN A 36 -21.56 -9.13 45.21
C ASN A 36 -20.62 -8.06 45.81
N THR A 37 -19.83 -7.41 44.98
CA THR A 37 -19.20 -6.15 45.34
C THR A 37 -19.86 -5.04 44.54
N ASN A 38 -20.54 -4.13 45.25
CA ASN A 38 -21.09 -2.91 44.65
C ASN A 38 -19.95 -2.06 44.04
N VAL A 39 -19.89 -2.01 42.74
CA VAL A 39 -19.00 -1.09 41.99
C VAL A 39 -19.78 0.22 41.84
N THR A 40 -19.22 1.32 42.38
CA THR A 40 -19.81 2.64 42.26
C THR A 40 -19.21 3.33 41.02
N CYS A 41 -20.00 3.50 39.97
CA CYS A 41 -19.59 4.18 38.76
C CYS A 41 -19.69 5.71 38.91
N PRO A 42 -18.81 6.49 38.23
CA PRO A 42 -18.90 7.96 38.21
C PRO A 42 -20.21 8.44 37.60
N ALA A 43 -20.75 9.53 38.10
CA ALA A 43 -22.07 10.04 37.70
C ALA A 43 -22.12 10.62 36.27
N ASP A 44 -20.97 10.88 35.66
CA ASP A 44 -20.88 11.48 34.32
C ASP A 44 -19.57 11.01 33.65
N PRO A 45 -19.60 9.88 32.92
CA PRO A 45 -18.41 9.35 32.23
C PRO A 45 -17.89 10.26 31.08
N GLY A 46 -18.72 11.13 30.52
CA GLY A 46 -18.34 12.01 29.42
C GLY A 46 -17.42 13.18 29.81
N LYS A 47 -17.10 13.35 31.10
CA LYS A 47 -16.19 14.41 31.59
C LYS A 47 -14.83 13.89 32.02
N LEU A 48 -14.54 12.61 31.85
CA LEU A 48 -13.27 12.00 32.20
C LEU A 48 -12.28 12.08 31.03
N SER A 49 -11.01 12.27 31.34
CA SER A 49 -9.96 12.26 30.34
C SER A 49 -9.76 10.84 29.74
N PRO A 50 -9.17 10.70 28.54
CA PRO A 50 -8.96 9.38 27.91
C PRO A 50 -8.14 8.40 28.77
N GLU A 51 -7.29 8.88 29.66
CA GLU A 51 -6.53 8.04 30.60
C GLU A 51 -7.35 7.57 31.80
N GLU A 52 -8.32 8.36 32.24
CA GLU A 52 -9.25 8.01 33.34
C GLU A 52 -10.32 7.04 32.87
N LEU A 53 -10.76 7.15 31.60
CA LEU A 53 -11.70 6.20 30.98
C LEU A 53 -11.10 4.78 30.83
N LYS A 54 -9.81 4.67 30.57
CA LYS A 54 -9.10 3.36 30.48
C LYS A 54 -8.97 2.63 31.83
N ARG A 55 -9.19 3.31 32.94
CA ARG A 55 -9.09 2.73 34.30
C ARG A 55 -10.43 2.38 34.93
N LEU A 56 -11.55 2.61 34.20
CA LEU A 56 -12.88 2.22 34.70
C LEU A 56 -13.08 0.71 34.59
N PRO A 57 -13.71 0.08 35.61
CA PRO A 57 -14.14 -1.29 35.50
C PRO A 57 -15.12 -1.50 34.33
N SER A 58 -15.07 -2.67 33.70
CA SER A 58 -15.86 -3.01 32.52
C SER A 58 -17.39 -2.83 32.70
N GLU A 59 -17.85 -2.83 33.93
CA GLU A 59 -19.26 -2.64 34.29
C GLU A 59 -19.73 -1.18 34.28
N CYS A 60 -18.82 -0.23 34.13
CA CYS A 60 -19.10 1.22 34.09
C CYS A 60 -19.04 1.85 32.68
N SER A 61 -18.86 1.07 31.65
CA SER A 61 -18.93 1.53 30.27
C SER A 61 -20.37 1.67 29.79
N PRO A 62 -20.77 2.76 29.09
CA PRO A 62 -22.12 2.88 28.54
C PRO A 62 -22.36 1.79 27.48
N VAL A 63 -23.41 1.02 27.67
CA VAL A 63 -23.87 0.00 26.75
C VAL A 63 -24.48 0.70 25.54
N VAL A 64 -23.82 0.67 24.41
CA VAL A 64 -24.46 0.96 23.12
C VAL A 64 -24.89 -0.38 22.55
N GLU A 65 -26.20 -0.67 22.59
CA GLU A 65 -26.76 -1.81 21.87
C GLU A 65 -26.62 -1.55 20.37
N GLN A 66 -25.73 -2.30 19.72
CA GLN A 66 -25.86 -2.51 18.27
C GLN A 66 -25.26 -3.87 17.89
N ASN A 67 -26.09 -4.64 17.23
CA ASN A 67 -25.70 -5.79 16.43
C ASN A 67 -24.84 -5.32 15.27
N LEU A 68 -23.53 -5.51 15.34
CA LEU A 68 -22.64 -5.47 14.18
C LEU A 68 -21.47 -6.41 14.46
N MET A 69 -21.14 -7.17 13.44
CA MET A 69 -20.19 -8.27 13.42
C MET A 69 -18.76 -7.86 13.81
N PRO A 70 -17.95 -8.80 14.34
CA PRO A 70 -16.62 -8.49 14.86
C PRO A 70 -15.55 -8.64 13.78
N TRP A 71 -15.30 -7.58 13.01
CA TRP A 71 -14.13 -7.54 12.11
C TRP A 71 -13.59 -6.14 11.78
N LEU A 72 -13.81 -5.18 12.67
CA LEU A 72 -13.20 -3.86 12.57
C LEU A 72 -12.25 -3.64 13.75
N ALA A 73 -11.04 -4.08 13.61
CA ALA A 73 -9.93 -3.63 14.43
C ALA A 73 -8.67 -3.57 13.59
N THR A 74 -8.37 -2.40 13.21
CA THR A 74 -7.12 -1.74 12.88
C THR A 74 -7.16 -1.10 11.50
N GLY A 75 -7.14 0.20 11.46
CA GLY A 75 -6.91 1.00 10.26
C GLY A 75 -8.00 2.01 9.88
N ALA A 76 -9.28 1.78 10.26
CA ALA A 76 -10.37 2.69 9.90
C ALA A 76 -10.85 3.61 11.05
N ALA A 77 -10.09 3.71 12.13
CA ALA A 77 -10.54 4.45 13.33
C ALA A 77 -10.26 5.95 13.28
N THR A 78 -9.49 6.44 12.33
CA THR A 78 -9.15 7.88 12.22
C THR A 78 -10.10 8.65 11.29
N ALA A 79 -10.66 8.03 10.28
CA ALA A 79 -11.57 8.71 9.35
C ALA A 79 -13.01 8.86 9.88
N LEU A 80 -13.44 8.02 10.85
CA LEU A 80 -14.82 8.09 11.37
C LEU A 80 -15.01 9.07 12.54
N ILE A 81 -13.93 9.62 13.10
CA ILE A 81 -14.00 10.57 14.22
C ILE A 81 -14.15 12.02 13.72
N THR A 82 -13.70 12.34 12.53
CA THR A 82 -13.85 13.67 11.93
C THR A 82 -15.23 13.92 11.33
N ALA A 83 -15.92 12.89 10.85
CA ALA A 83 -17.28 13.05 10.29
C ALA A 83 -18.40 13.19 11.34
N LEU A 84 -18.16 12.86 12.62
CA LEU A 84 -19.15 13.02 13.70
C LEU A 84 -19.03 14.34 14.47
N ALA A 85 -18.05 15.18 14.20
CA ALA A 85 -17.87 16.48 14.86
C ALA A 85 -18.55 17.66 14.15
N ILE A 86 -19.07 17.47 12.94
CA ILE A 86 -19.68 18.56 12.13
C ILE A 86 -21.22 18.63 12.22
N VAL A 87 -21.90 17.67 12.85
CA VAL A 87 -23.39 17.65 12.90
C VAL A 87 -24.00 18.22 14.19
N GLU A 88 -23.23 18.71 15.15
CA GLU A 88 -23.78 19.15 16.46
C GLU A 88 -23.47 20.60 16.82
N LEU A 89 -23.49 21.55 15.87
CA LEU A 89 -23.44 22.97 16.20
C LEU A 89 -24.45 23.80 15.37
N ASN A 90 -25.71 23.45 15.43
CA ASN A 90 -26.83 24.41 15.18
C ASN A 90 -27.97 24.03 16.10
N ASP A 91 -28.15 24.74 17.16
CA ASP A 91 -29.41 25.25 17.67
C ASP A 91 -29.17 26.09 18.94
N ASP A 92 -29.54 27.35 18.73
CA ASP A 92 -30.29 28.35 19.50
C ASP A 92 -30.04 28.63 21.00
N ASP A 93 -30.00 29.93 21.14
CA ASP A 93 -30.70 30.82 22.13
C ASP A 93 -29.92 31.36 23.34
N ASP A 94 -29.73 32.71 23.13
CA ASP A 94 -30.04 33.82 24.05
C ASP A 94 -29.60 33.79 25.52
N HIS A 95 -28.98 34.89 25.83
CA HIS A 95 -29.07 35.78 26.99
C HIS A 95 -27.78 36.15 27.77
N HIS A 96 -27.45 37.46 27.52
CA HIS A 96 -27.02 38.48 28.52
C HIS A 96 -25.98 38.18 29.62
N HIS A 97 -24.91 38.88 29.61
CA HIS A 97 -24.46 39.92 30.54
C HIS A 97 -22.94 40.06 30.72
N ARG A 98 -22.48 41.21 30.28
CA ARG A 98 -21.53 42.16 30.94
C ARG A 98 -20.22 41.68 31.59
N ASN A 99 -19.18 42.31 31.11
CA ASN A 99 -18.24 43.15 31.80
C ASN A 99 -16.76 42.76 31.84
N ASN A 100 -16.02 43.72 31.34
CA ASN A 100 -14.73 44.28 31.83
C ASN A 100 -13.40 43.69 31.28
N SER A 101 -12.88 44.49 30.36
CA SER A 101 -11.55 45.06 30.15
C SER A 101 -10.41 44.65 31.12
N PRO A 102 -9.09 44.72 30.74
CA PRO A 102 -8.47 45.95 30.16
C PRO A 102 -7.34 45.75 29.14
N LEU A 103 -7.16 46.73 28.28
CA LEU A 103 -5.96 47.15 27.58
C LEU A 103 -4.85 47.59 28.61
N PRO A 104 -3.56 47.80 28.36
CA PRO A 104 -2.89 48.66 27.38
C PRO A 104 -1.44 48.24 27.07
N PRO A 105 -0.43 48.99 26.54
CA PRO A 105 -0.39 50.41 26.22
C PRO A 105 0.44 50.81 24.96
N THR A 106 0.12 51.93 24.38
CA THR A 106 1.03 52.83 23.64
C THR A 106 1.97 53.59 24.57
N PRO A 107 3.05 54.34 24.24
CA PRO A 107 3.21 55.49 23.37
C PRO A 107 4.69 55.72 22.86
N PRO A 108 5.23 56.93 22.52
CA PRO A 108 4.67 58.28 22.43
C PRO A 108 5.17 59.15 21.24
N ASP A 109 4.42 60.20 20.97
CA ASP A 109 4.62 61.66 20.73
C ASP A 109 5.88 62.15 19.99
N ASP A 110 5.68 63.12 19.14
CA ASP A 110 5.89 64.50 19.45
C ASP A 110 5.62 65.52 18.30
N ASN A 111 4.74 66.48 18.61
CA ASN A 111 4.76 67.92 18.29
C ASN A 111 4.83 68.46 16.85
N SER A 112 4.18 69.46 16.40
CA SER A 112 3.58 70.68 16.98
C SER A 112 3.00 71.47 15.82
N ASP A 113 1.93 72.16 16.04
CA ASP A 113 1.51 73.57 16.11
C ASP A 113 1.06 74.14 14.78
N ASP A 114 0.01 74.83 14.61
CA ASP A 114 -0.71 75.83 15.24
C ASP A 114 -1.93 76.36 14.39
N THR A 115 -3.05 76.49 15.01
CA THR A 115 -4.28 77.18 14.56
C THR A 115 -4.07 78.70 14.28
N PRO A 116 -5.03 79.58 13.78
CA PRO A 116 -6.46 79.60 14.04
C PRO A 116 -7.43 80.12 12.93
N VAL A 117 -8.69 79.94 13.14
CA VAL A 117 -9.92 80.46 12.58
C VAL A 117 -10.28 81.80 13.31
N PRO A 118 -11.27 82.58 12.94
CA PRO A 118 -12.05 83.07 11.80
C PRO A 118 -12.09 84.69 11.78
N PRO A 119 -13.00 85.45 11.24
CA PRO A 119 -14.45 85.39 11.14
C PRO A 119 -15.11 86.15 9.93
N THR A 120 -16.38 85.83 9.66
CA THR A 120 -17.34 86.64 9.00
C THR A 120 -17.62 87.97 9.77
N PRO A 121 -18.16 89.08 9.13
CA PRO A 121 -19.50 89.21 8.62
C PRO A 121 -19.77 90.32 7.55
N GLY A 122 -20.81 90.15 6.81
CA GLY A 122 -21.86 91.01 6.43
C GLY A 122 -21.63 92.46 5.87
N GLY A 123 -22.57 92.73 4.99
CA GLY A 123 -22.91 94.13 4.77
C GLY A 123 -23.32 94.53 3.36
N ASP A 124 -24.57 94.71 3.21
CA ASP A 124 -25.32 95.33 2.11
C ASP A 124 -24.68 96.59 1.49
N GLU A 125 -25.03 96.86 0.20
CA GLU A 125 -25.71 98.06 -0.31
C GLU A 125 -25.45 98.31 -1.81
N ILE A 126 -26.38 98.11 -2.69
CA ILE A 126 -27.24 99.04 -3.41
C ILE A 126 -26.54 100.02 -4.40
N ILE A 127 -26.83 99.77 -5.72
CA ILE A 127 -27.27 100.60 -6.91
C ILE A 127 -26.48 101.90 -7.25
N PRO A 128 -26.34 102.35 -8.55
CA PRO A 128 -27.30 102.24 -9.65
C PRO A 128 -26.62 102.09 -11.07
N ASP A 129 -27.46 101.50 -11.91
CA ASP A 129 -27.79 101.80 -13.31
C ASP A 129 -26.97 102.90 -14.09
N ASP A 130 -26.60 102.63 -15.31
CA ASP A 130 -26.94 103.20 -16.56
C ASP A 130 -25.98 102.77 -17.74
N GLY A 131 -26.55 102.42 -18.85
CA GLY A 131 -25.86 102.57 -20.13
C GLY A 131 -25.86 101.42 -21.05
N SER A 132 -26.96 101.27 -21.77
CA SER A 132 -27.08 100.66 -23.12
C SER A 132 -25.75 100.30 -23.81
N ASP A 133 -25.57 99.01 -24.19
CA ASP A 133 -24.94 98.65 -25.41
C ASP A 133 -25.64 97.42 -26.09
N ASP A 134 -26.25 97.64 -27.20
CA ASP A 134 -26.90 96.68 -28.07
C ASP A 134 -25.86 95.65 -28.61
N THR A 135 -25.77 94.60 -27.92
CA THR A 135 -25.17 93.33 -28.50
C THR A 135 -26.32 92.36 -28.69
N PRO A 136 -26.44 91.60 -29.80
CA PRO A 136 -27.56 90.68 -30.02
C PRO A 136 -27.50 89.63 -28.97
N THR A 137 -28.48 89.50 -28.14
CA THR A 137 -28.74 88.45 -27.15
C THR A 137 -28.62 87.12 -27.88
N PRO A 138 -27.71 86.19 -27.41
CA PRO A 138 -27.75 84.85 -27.94
C PRO A 138 -29.12 84.27 -27.83
N PRO A 139 -29.63 83.49 -28.77
CA PRO A 139 -30.90 82.85 -28.74
C PRO A 139 -31.07 82.15 -27.40
N LYS A 140 -32.14 82.42 -26.67
CA LYS A 140 -32.43 81.70 -25.41
C LYS A 140 -32.55 80.21 -25.70
N PRO A 141 -32.02 79.36 -24.85
CA PRO A 141 -32.26 77.91 -24.95
C PRO A 141 -33.76 77.60 -25.07
N ILE A 142 -34.13 76.69 -25.93
CA ILE A 142 -35.49 76.26 -26.13
C ILE A 142 -35.85 75.27 -25.03
N SER A 143 -36.85 75.51 -24.19
CA SER A 143 -37.28 74.65 -23.14
C SER A 143 -38.59 73.92 -23.53
N PHE A 144 -38.55 72.58 -23.46
CA PHE A 144 -39.64 71.70 -23.76
C PHE A 144 -40.15 71.10 -22.44
N ASN A 145 -41.41 71.29 -22.07
CA ASN A 145 -42.09 70.69 -20.91
C ASN A 145 -41.30 70.66 -19.59
N ASN A 146 -40.61 71.74 -19.26
CA ASN A 146 -39.78 71.96 -18.07
C ASN A 146 -38.66 70.92 -17.79
N ASP A 147 -38.60 69.82 -18.54
CA ASP A 147 -37.63 68.71 -18.29
C ASP A 147 -36.57 68.58 -19.39
N VAL A 148 -36.77 69.18 -20.55
CA VAL A 148 -35.89 69.13 -21.70
C VAL A 148 -35.53 70.52 -22.18
N ILE A 149 -34.22 70.83 -22.26
CA ILE A 149 -33.66 72.06 -22.76
C ILE A 149 -32.71 71.81 -23.91
N LEU A 150 -33.06 72.35 -25.11
CA LEU A 150 -32.19 72.30 -26.27
C LEU A 150 -31.49 73.66 -26.47
N ASP A 151 -30.17 73.74 -26.34
CA ASP A 151 -29.40 74.92 -26.65
C ASP A 151 -28.62 74.68 -28.00
N LYS A 152 -29.18 75.25 -29.07
CA LYS A 152 -28.54 75.13 -30.40
C LYS A 152 -27.25 75.92 -30.52
N THR A 153 -27.06 76.90 -29.66
CA THR A 153 -25.82 77.71 -29.70
C THR A 153 -24.71 76.97 -28.99
N ALA A 154 -24.96 76.42 -27.85
CA ALA A 154 -24.02 75.61 -27.11
C ALA A 154 -23.92 74.15 -27.65
N LYS A 155 -24.84 73.75 -28.52
CA LYS A 155 -24.96 72.35 -29.00
C LYS A 155 -25.17 71.41 -27.85
N THR A 156 -26.02 71.74 -26.89
CA THR A 156 -26.34 70.92 -25.74
C THR A 156 -27.81 70.54 -25.70
N LEU A 157 -28.11 69.34 -25.24
CA LEU A 157 -29.44 68.86 -24.87
C LEU A 157 -29.38 68.52 -23.39
N THR A 158 -30.17 69.18 -22.61
CA THR A 158 -30.30 68.91 -21.18
C THR A 158 -31.65 68.24 -20.95
N ILE A 159 -31.62 67.10 -20.30
CA ILE A 159 -32.78 66.33 -19.90
C ILE A 159 -32.70 66.21 -18.39
N ARG A 160 -33.64 66.94 -17.72
CA ARG A 160 -33.54 67.15 -16.29
C ARG A 160 -32.20 67.71 -15.88
N ASP A 161 -31.47 67.01 -15.05
CA ASP A 161 -30.13 67.36 -14.56
C ASP A 161 -28.96 66.84 -15.45
N SER A 162 -29.25 66.00 -16.45
CA SER A 162 -28.23 65.45 -17.37
C SER A 162 -28.05 66.33 -18.59
N VAL A 163 -26.79 66.75 -18.84
CA VAL A 163 -26.44 67.59 -19.98
C VAL A 163 -25.67 66.74 -20.99
N PHE A 164 -26.19 66.69 -22.23
CA PHE A 164 -25.58 66.02 -23.36
C PHE A 164 -25.11 67.09 -24.39
N THR A 165 -23.86 66.93 -24.86
CA THR A 165 -23.46 67.64 -26.09
C THR A 165 -23.94 66.87 -27.30
N TYR A 166 -24.41 67.48 -28.37
CA TYR A 166 -24.84 66.79 -29.57
C TYR A 166 -24.06 67.23 -30.82
N THR A 167 -23.89 66.28 -31.74
CA THR A 167 -23.26 66.54 -33.05
C THR A 167 -24.11 65.89 -34.14
N GLU A 168 -24.47 66.68 -35.18
CA GLU A 168 -25.13 66.16 -36.37
C GLU A 168 -24.05 65.64 -37.31
N ASN A 169 -24.08 64.38 -37.62
CA ASN A 169 -23.10 63.66 -38.42
C ASN A 169 -23.47 63.83 -39.93
N ALA A 170 -22.45 63.71 -40.83
CA ALA A 170 -22.62 63.90 -42.28
C ALA A 170 -23.56 62.87 -42.93
N ASP A 171 -23.80 61.74 -42.25
CA ASP A 171 -24.65 60.64 -42.68
C ASP A 171 -26.13 60.81 -42.20
N GLY A 172 -26.43 61.86 -41.45
CA GLY A 172 -27.71 62.16 -40.96
C GLY A 172 -28.03 61.62 -39.54
N THR A 173 -27.04 60.97 -38.95
CA THR A 173 -27.12 60.51 -37.57
C THR A 173 -26.77 61.61 -36.57
N ILE A 174 -27.16 61.46 -35.32
CA ILE A 174 -26.89 62.42 -34.23
C ILE A 174 -26.01 61.68 -33.20
N SER A 175 -24.84 62.23 -32.92
CA SER A 175 -24.01 61.78 -31.79
C SER A 175 -24.34 62.63 -30.56
N LEU A 176 -24.73 62.01 -29.46
CA LEU A 176 -24.89 62.59 -28.13
C LEU A 176 -23.68 62.21 -27.27
N GLN A 177 -23.22 63.12 -26.42
CA GLN A 177 -22.17 62.87 -25.44
C GLN A 177 -22.52 63.57 -24.12
N ASP A 178 -22.50 62.84 -23.01
CA ASP A 178 -22.74 63.34 -21.66
C ASP A 178 -21.48 63.98 -21.01
N SER A 179 -21.63 64.45 -19.76
CA SER A 179 -20.52 65.04 -18.99
C SER A 179 -19.44 64.02 -18.59
N ASN A 180 -19.75 62.71 -18.64
CA ASN A 180 -18.85 61.60 -18.33
C ASN A 180 -18.13 61.08 -19.59
N GLY A 181 -18.38 61.64 -20.76
CA GLY A 181 -17.78 61.26 -22.01
C GLY A 181 -18.47 60.09 -22.73
N ARG A 182 -19.59 59.56 -22.20
CA ARG A 182 -20.36 58.53 -22.89
C ARG A 182 -20.97 59.07 -24.16
N LYS A 183 -20.90 58.33 -25.23
CA LYS A 183 -21.41 58.73 -26.57
C LYS A 183 -22.48 57.72 -27.00
N ALA A 184 -23.62 58.22 -27.44
CA ALA A 184 -24.67 57.47 -28.11
C ALA A 184 -24.82 58.03 -29.55
N THR A 185 -24.90 57.13 -30.53
CA THR A 185 -25.23 57.49 -31.92
C THR A 185 -26.64 57.06 -32.20
N ILE A 186 -27.51 58.02 -32.49
CA ILE A 186 -28.91 57.82 -32.87
C ILE A 186 -29.15 58.18 -34.30
N ASN A 187 -29.92 57.37 -35.04
CA ASN A 187 -30.11 57.59 -36.47
C ASN A 187 -31.00 58.77 -36.75
N ILE A 188 -31.99 59.02 -35.90
CA ILE A 188 -32.90 60.11 -36.09
C ILE A 188 -33.39 60.65 -34.71
N TRP A 189 -33.47 62.01 -34.58
CA TRP A 189 -34.21 62.68 -33.53
C TRP A 189 -35.17 63.68 -34.15
N GLN A 190 -36.26 63.95 -33.48
CA GLN A 190 -37.27 64.96 -33.98
C GLN A 190 -37.26 66.21 -33.11
N ILE A 191 -36.97 67.34 -33.72
CA ILE A 191 -36.99 68.62 -33.14
C ILE A 191 -38.09 69.46 -33.91
N ASP A 192 -39.11 69.81 -33.31
CA ASP A 192 -40.21 70.74 -33.89
C ASP A 192 -40.06 72.10 -33.29
N GLU A 193 -39.30 72.93 -33.97
CA GLU A 193 -39.13 74.35 -33.52
C GLU A 193 -40.34 75.15 -33.66
N ALA A 194 -41.31 74.81 -34.55
CA ALA A 194 -42.57 75.59 -34.73
C ALA A 194 -43.50 75.38 -33.56
N ASN A 195 -43.47 74.16 -33.00
CA ASN A 195 -44.31 73.85 -31.83
C ASN A 195 -43.47 73.79 -30.54
N ASN A 196 -42.26 74.17 -30.60
CA ASN A 196 -41.28 74.10 -29.47
C ASN A 196 -41.24 72.78 -28.77
N THR A 197 -41.16 71.72 -29.57
CA THR A 197 -41.10 70.32 -29.02
C THR A 197 -39.85 69.54 -29.50
N VAL A 198 -39.31 68.69 -28.63
CA VAL A 198 -38.29 67.72 -28.97
C VAL A 198 -38.95 66.38 -28.61
N ALA A 199 -38.99 65.49 -29.62
CA ALA A 199 -39.39 64.09 -29.35
C ALA A 199 -38.18 63.35 -29.03
N LEU A 200 -38.09 62.97 -27.80
CA LEU A 200 -37.03 62.00 -27.28
C LEU A 200 -37.57 60.55 -27.19
N ASP A 201 -38.92 60.42 -27.21
CA ASP A 201 -39.54 59.14 -27.57
C ASP A 201 -39.76 59.19 -29.09
N GLY A 202 -38.89 58.56 -29.80
CA GLY A 202 -38.96 58.56 -31.27
C GLY A 202 -38.68 57.20 -31.83
N VAL A 203 -39.04 57.00 -33.11
CA VAL A 203 -38.70 55.81 -33.87
C VAL A 203 -37.99 56.27 -35.11
N SER A 204 -36.87 55.58 -35.45
CA SER A 204 -36.19 55.87 -36.72
C SER A 204 -37.15 55.73 -37.93
N ALA A 205 -36.80 56.32 -39.07
CA ALA A 205 -37.62 56.28 -40.26
C ALA A 205 -37.91 54.89 -40.79
N ASP A 206 -37.04 53.92 -40.51
CA ASP A 206 -37.20 52.49 -40.82
C ASP A 206 -37.90 51.74 -39.71
N GLY A 207 -38.26 52.37 -38.60
CA GLY A 207 -38.89 51.74 -37.47
C GLY A 207 -37.99 50.87 -36.58
N ALA A 208 -36.69 50.82 -36.89
CA ALA A 208 -35.79 49.89 -36.25
C ALA A 208 -35.22 50.38 -34.91
N THR A 209 -35.01 51.68 -34.73
CA THR A 209 -34.46 52.26 -33.52
C THR A 209 -35.49 53.18 -32.80
N LYS A 210 -35.64 53.00 -31.53
CA LYS A 210 -36.43 53.84 -30.63
C LYS A 210 -35.49 54.47 -29.59
N TRP A 211 -35.79 55.68 -29.15
CA TRP A 211 -35.11 56.33 -28.03
C TRP A 211 -36.14 57.02 -27.12
N GLN A 212 -35.85 57.04 -25.84
CA GLN A 212 -36.59 57.76 -24.83
C GLN A 212 -35.62 58.16 -23.71
N TYR A 213 -35.95 59.23 -22.96
CA TYR A 213 -35.33 59.42 -21.69
C TYR A 213 -36.22 58.85 -20.58
N ASN A 214 -35.64 58.28 -19.58
CA ASN A 214 -36.39 57.84 -18.40
C ASN A 214 -36.47 58.98 -17.36
N HIS A 215 -37.26 58.75 -16.30
CA HIS A 215 -37.51 59.78 -15.26
C HIS A 215 -36.31 60.00 -14.33
N ASN A 216 -35.20 59.14 -14.46
CA ASN A 216 -33.93 59.34 -13.78
C ASN A 216 -32.94 60.21 -14.61
N GLY A 217 -33.34 60.69 -15.80
CA GLY A 217 -32.46 61.49 -16.68
C GLY A 217 -31.50 60.71 -17.51
N GLU A 218 -31.68 59.37 -17.62
CA GLU A 218 -30.83 58.44 -18.41
C GLU A 218 -31.35 58.37 -19.86
N LEU A 219 -30.41 58.27 -20.83
CA LEU A 219 -30.77 58.04 -22.21
C LEU A 219 -30.90 56.54 -22.47
N VAL A 220 -32.13 56.09 -22.75
CA VAL A 220 -32.42 54.72 -23.13
C VAL A 220 -32.55 54.64 -24.66
N ILE A 221 -31.84 53.73 -25.30
CA ILE A 221 -31.91 53.51 -26.73
C ILE A 221 -32.60 52.18 -26.99
N THR A 222 -33.73 52.24 -27.72
CA THR A 222 -34.48 51.01 -28.07
C THR A 222 -34.40 50.84 -29.60
N GLY A 223 -33.93 49.75 -30.04
CA GLY A 223 -33.81 49.36 -31.47
C GLY A 223 -32.55 48.62 -31.80
N ASP A 224 -32.59 47.90 -32.88
CA ASP A 224 -31.46 47.07 -33.33
C ASP A 224 -30.27 47.92 -33.81
N ASN A 225 -29.06 47.39 -33.69
CA ASN A 225 -27.79 47.97 -34.15
C ASN A 225 -27.41 49.30 -33.47
N ALA A 226 -27.87 49.55 -32.24
CA ALA A 226 -27.45 50.74 -31.49
C ALA A 226 -25.94 50.67 -31.13
N THR A 227 -25.24 51.82 -31.16
CA THR A 227 -23.85 51.91 -30.76
C THR A 227 -23.65 53.03 -29.76
N VAL A 228 -23.02 52.74 -28.62
CA VAL A 228 -22.65 53.67 -27.57
C VAL A 228 -21.14 53.68 -27.37
N ASN A 229 -20.50 54.84 -27.38
CA ASN A 229 -19.07 55.00 -27.09
C ASN A 229 -18.89 55.81 -25.81
N ASN A 230 -18.46 55.21 -24.75
CA ASN A 230 -18.14 55.78 -23.44
C ASN A 230 -16.65 56.09 -23.36
N ASN A 231 -16.21 57.28 -23.79
CA ASN A 231 -14.80 57.65 -23.83
C ASN A 231 -14.23 58.09 -22.46
N GLY A 232 -15.09 58.48 -21.54
CA GLY A 232 -14.70 58.91 -20.20
C GLY A 232 -15.01 57.88 -19.14
N LYS A 233 -14.64 58.15 -17.89
CA LYS A 233 -15.02 57.33 -16.73
C LYS A 233 -16.56 57.37 -16.58
N THR A 234 -17.19 56.21 -16.48
CA THR A 234 -18.58 56.01 -16.13
C THR A 234 -18.70 55.65 -14.64
N ILE A 235 -19.44 56.45 -13.89
CA ILE A 235 -19.71 56.17 -12.47
C ILE A 235 -21.22 55.95 -12.33
N VAL A 236 -21.57 54.81 -11.79
CA VAL A 236 -22.98 54.45 -11.44
C VAL A 236 -23.01 54.19 -9.95
N ASP A 237 -23.79 55.02 -9.22
CA ASP A 237 -23.91 54.89 -7.77
C ASP A 237 -25.39 54.97 -7.40
N GLY A 238 -25.89 53.90 -6.88
CA GLY A 238 -27.26 53.84 -6.35
C GLY A 238 -28.13 52.80 -7.02
N LYS A 239 -29.10 52.35 -6.23
CA LYS A 239 -30.03 51.29 -6.63
C LYS A 239 -30.85 51.71 -7.86
N ASP A 240 -31.01 50.78 -8.80
CA ASP A 240 -31.75 50.95 -10.04
C ASP A 240 -31.20 52.05 -10.98
N SER A 241 -29.93 52.46 -10.80
CA SER A 241 -29.24 53.38 -11.72
C SER A 241 -28.54 52.63 -12.81
N THR A 242 -28.68 53.08 -14.08
CA THR A 242 -27.99 52.41 -15.21
C THR A 242 -27.08 53.41 -15.96
N GLY A 243 -25.84 53.07 -16.20
CA GLY A 243 -24.92 53.95 -16.92
C GLY A 243 -25.20 54.02 -18.42
N THR A 244 -25.42 52.88 -19.04
CA THR A 244 -25.77 52.76 -20.46
C THR A 244 -26.77 51.62 -20.62
N GLU A 245 -27.96 51.90 -21.19
CA GLU A 245 -29.00 50.94 -21.48
C GLU A 245 -29.29 50.86 -22.98
N ILE A 246 -29.28 49.61 -23.56
CA ILE A 246 -29.67 49.36 -24.94
C ILE A 246 -30.75 48.26 -24.96
N ALA A 247 -31.92 48.56 -25.56
CA ALA A 247 -32.94 47.56 -25.82
C ALA A 247 -33.07 47.30 -27.33
N GLY A 248 -32.48 46.15 -27.79
CA GLY A 248 -32.49 45.76 -29.20
C GLY A 248 -31.33 44.84 -29.53
N ASN A 249 -31.49 44.07 -30.62
CA ASN A 249 -30.43 43.17 -31.09
C ASN A 249 -29.22 43.88 -31.71
N ASN A 250 -28.08 43.23 -31.67
CA ASN A 250 -26.78 43.74 -32.16
C ASN A 250 -26.39 45.08 -31.49
N GLY A 251 -26.81 45.32 -30.23
CA GLY A 251 -26.35 46.46 -29.46
C GLY A 251 -24.83 46.45 -29.27
N LYS A 252 -24.17 47.58 -29.39
CA LYS A 252 -22.74 47.71 -29.22
C LYS A 252 -22.38 48.83 -28.24
N VAL A 253 -21.58 48.47 -27.19
CA VAL A 253 -21.00 49.48 -26.27
C VAL A 253 -19.48 49.40 -26.34
N ILE A 254 -18.80 50.52 -26.48
CA ILE A 254 -17.36 50.66 -26.35
C ILE A 254 -17.09 51.55 -25.13
N GLN A 255 -16.52 50.97 -24.09
CA GLN A 255 -16.16 51.59 -22.83
C GLN A 255 -14.63 51.81 -22.80
N ASP A 256 -14.18 53.01 -23.24
CA ASP A 256 -12.76 53.33 -23.24
C ASP A 256 -12.24 53.76 -21.85
N GLY A 257 -13.08 54.40 -21.03
CA GLY A 257 -12.75 54.79 -19.66
C GLY A 257 -13.19 53.76 -18.63
N ILE A 258 -12.70 53.93 -17.40
CA ILE A 258 -13.04 53.02 -16.26
C ILE A 258 -14.55 53.03 -16.02
N LEU A 259 -15.12 51.87 -15.75
CA LEU A 259 -16.47 51.64 -15.35
C LEU A 259 -16.55 51.38 -13.84
N ASP A 260 -17.03 52.36 -13.05
CA ASP A 260 -17.22 52.21 -11.59
C ASP A 260 -18.70 52.06 -11.29
N VAL A 261 -19.06 50.93 -10.63
CA VAL A 261 -20.47 50.62 -10.30
C VAL A 261 -20.57 50.28 -8.82
N SER A 262 -21.57 50.90 -8.15
CA SER A 262 -21.82 50.69 -6.74
C SER A 262 -23.29 50.92 -6.38
N GLY A 263 -23.65 50.55 -5.14
CA GLY A 263 -24.94 50.82 -4.57
C GLY A 263 -26.16 50.15 -5.22
N GLY A 264 -25.93 49.01 -5.94
CA GLY A 264 -26.99 48.27 -6.63
C GLY A 264 -27.35 48.83 -8.01
N GLY A 265 -26.39 49.46 -8.71
CA GLY A 265 -26.57 49.97 -10.07
C GLY A 265 -26.00 49.04 -11.14
N HIS A 266 -26.37 49.29 -12.44
CA HIS A 266 -25.83 48.58 -13.60
C HIS A 266 -24.97 49.53 -14.43
N GLY A 267 -23.75 49.13 -14.73
CA GLY A 267 -22.83 49.91 -15.55
C GLY A 267 -23.27 49.94 -17.02
N ILE A 268 -23.42 48.84 -17.63
CA ILE A 268 -23.91 48.58 -18.98
C ILE A 268 -24.99 47.53 -18.92
N ASP A 269 -26.17 47.82 -19.48
CA ASP A 269 -27.32 46.92 -19.51
C ASP A 269 -27.81 46.80 -20.97
N ILE A 270 -27.77 45.60 -21.55
CA ILE A 270 -28.22 45.36 -22.91
C ILE A 270 -29.23 44.24 -22.95
N THR A 271 -30.44 44.53 -23.44
CA THR A 271 -31.46 43.53 -23.69
C THR A 271 -31.58 43.28 -25.20
N GLY A 272 -31.13 42.11 -25.67
CA GLY A 272 -31.23 41.66 -27.04
C GLY A 272 -30.07 40.81 -27.49
N ASP A 273 -30.29 40.01 -28.53
CA ASP A 273 -29.32 39.03 -29.03
C ASP A 273 -28.13 39.68 -29.74
N SER A 274 -27.03 39.00 -29.76
CA SER A 274 -25.76 39.36 -30.45
C SER A 274 -25.22 40.72 -29.98
N ALA A 275 -25.39 41.03 -28.70
CA ALA A 275 -24.82 42.21 -28.09
C ALA A 275 -23.25 42.13 -28.08
N THR A 276 -22.59 43.27 -28.18
CA THR A 276 -21.13 43.35 -28.09
C THR A 276 -20.74 44.47 -27.13
N VAL A 277 -19.89 44.17 -26.15
CA VAL A 277 -19.29 45.14 -25.25
C VAL A 277 -17.78 45.06 -25.35
N ASP A 278 -17.14 46.19 -25.71
CA ASP A 278 -15.68 46.37 -25.72
C ASP A 278 -15.29 47.24 -24.51
N ASN A 279 -14.95 46.65 -23.36
CA ASN A 279 -14.55 47.35 -22.14
C ASN A 279 -13.00 47.43 -22.08
N LYS A 280 -12.42 48.53 -22.50
CA LYS A 280 -10.98 48.75 -22.52
C LYS A 280 -10.41 49.40 -21.28
N GLY A 281 -11.23 50.11 -20.55
CA GLY A 281 -10.83 50.88 -19.36
C GLY A 281 -10.82 50.05 -18.07
N GLY A 282 -11.27 48.78 -18.14
CA GLY A 282 -11.49 47.95 -16.98
C GLY A 282 -12.73 48.36 -16.14
N MET A 283 -12.99 47.65 -15.06
CA MET A 283 -14.13 47.95 -14.19
C MET A 283 -13.80 47.80 -12.70
N THR A 284 -14.52 48.59 -11.90
CA THR A 284 -14.60 48.42 -10.44
C THR A 284 -16.08 48.25 -10.10
N VAL A 285 -16.43 47.11 -9.49
CA VAL A 285 -17.83 46.84 -9.09
C VAL A 285 -17.84 46.50 -7.61
N THR A 286 -18.67 47.26 -6.87
CA THR A 286 -18.78 47.08 -5.42
C THR A 286 -20.20 47.07 -4.99
N ASP A 287 -20.47 46.44 -3.88
CA ASP A 287 -21.78 46.34 -3.22
C ASP A 287 -22.76 45.35 -3.86
N PRO A 288 -23.65 44.74 -3.04
CA PRO A 288 -24.68 43.83 -3.54
C PRO A 288 -25.59 44.42 -4.60
N ASP A 289 -26.05 43.60 -5.52
CA ASP A 289 -26.87 43.92 -6.68
C ASP A 289 -26.19 44.88 -7.69
N SER A 290 -24.92 45.26 -7.52
CA SER A 290 -24.16 46.06 -8.50
C SER A 290 -23.63 45.15 -9.61
N ILE A 291 -23.91 45.48 -10.88
CA ILE A 291 -23.46 44.72 -12.04
C ILE A 291 -22.69 45.65 -13.00
N GLY A 292 -21.45 45.26 -13.34
CA GLY A 292 -20.65 46.03 -14.29
C GLY A 292 -21.22 45.98 -15.70
N ILE A 293 -21.41 44.81 -16.24
CA ILE A 293 -21.99 44.55 -17.56
C ILE A 293 -23.07 43.49 -17.44
N LEU A 294 -24.34 43.83 -17.77
CA LEU A 294 -25.47 42.92 -17.85
C LEU A 294 -25.91 42.78 -19.29
N ILE A 295 -26.04 41.53 -19.79
CA ILE A 295 -26.59 41.26 -21.12
C ILE A 295 -27.65 40.17 -21.03
N ASP A 296 -28.88 40.52 -21.42
CA ASP A 296 -30.01 39.58 -21.56
C ASP A 296 -30.20 39.26 -23.03
N GLY A 297 -29.60 38.19 -23.55
CA GLY A 297 -29.73 37.76 -24.95
C GLY A 297 -28.66 36.80 -25.41
N ASP A 298 -28.98 36.02 -26.43
CA ASP A 298 -28.10 35.01 -26.99
C ASP A 298 -26.92 35.61 -27.81
N LYS A 299 -25.83 34.88 -27.89
CA LYS A 299 -24.63 35.20 -28.70
C LYS A 299 -23.97 36.54 -28.33
N ALA A 300 -24.06 36.89 -27.05
CA ALA A 300 -23.38 38.07 -26.51
C ALA A 300 -21.84 37.92 -26.63
N ILE A 301 -21.14 38.98 -26.86
CA ILE A 301 -19.68 39.07 -26.86
C ILE A 301 -19.25 40.19 -25.92
N VAL A 302 -18.46 39.86 -24.90
CA VAL A 302 -17.86 40.84 -23.99
C VAL A 302 -16.33 40.73 -24.08
N ASN A 303 -15.70 41.87 -24.32
CA ASN A 303 -14.22 41.98 -24.34
C ASN A 303 -13.82 42.88 -23.16
N ASN A 304 -13.23 42.35 -22.12
CA ASN A 304 -12.66 43.07 -20.99
C ASN A 304 -11.15 43.18 -21.16
N ASP A 305 -10.70 44.27 -21.82
CA ASP A 305 -9.28 44.50 -22.07
C ASP A 305 -8.53 45.12 -20.88
N GLY A 306 -9.26 45.84 -20.00
CA GLY A 306 -8.69 46.44 -18.80
C GLY A 306 -8.87 45.56 -17.58
N ASP A 307 -8.15 45.87 -16.50
CA ASP A 307 -8.25 45.13 -15.25
C ASP A 307 -9.63 45.28 -14.57
N ASN A 308 -10.15 44.23 -13.99
CA ASN A 308 -11.47 44.17 -13.34
C ASN A 308 -11.28 43.92 -11.84
N ALA A 309 -11.90 44.77 -11.03
CA ALA A 309 -11.92 44.65 -9.56
C ALA A 309 -13.35 44.56 -9.05
N ILE A 310 -13.75 43.42 -8.56
CA ILE A 310 -15.11 43.13 -8.08
C ILE A 310 -15.07 42.82 -6.59
N SER A 311 -15.97 43.45 -5.80
CA SER A 311 -15.92 43.23 -4.37
C SER A 311 -17.27 43.43 -3.69
N ASN A 312 -17.38 42.97 -2.41
CA ASN A 312 -18.51 43.19 -1.54
C ASN A 312 -19.87 42.77 -2.13
N GLY A 313 -19.93 41.69 -2.90
CA GLY A 313 -21.16 41.17 -3.49
C GLY A 313 -21.52 41.72 -4.86
N GLY A 314 -20.59 42.41 -5.55
CA GLY A 314 -20.81 42.88 -6.91
C GLY A 314 -20.60 41.83 -7.97
N THR A 315 -21.18 41.98 -9.17
CA THR A 315 -20.94 41.12 -10.34
C THR A 315 -20.28 41.94 -11.46
N GLY A 316 -19.13 41.47 -11.92
CA GLY A 316 -18.39 42.13 -13.00
C GLY A 316 -19.12 42.07 -14.34
N THR A 317 -19.27 40.90 -14.89
CA THR A 317 -19.98 40.62 -16.14
C THR A 317 -21.04 39.55 -15.90
N GLN A 318 -22.28 39.84 -16.25
CA GLN A 318 -23.42 38.91 -16.21
C GLN A 318 -24.05 38.79 -17.60
N VAL A 319 -24.15 37.53 -18.11
CA VAL A 319 -24.82 37.25 -19.38
C VAL A 319 -25.88 36.18 -19.21
N ASN A 320 -27.14 36.53 -19.53
CA ASN A 320 -28.26 35.63 -19.53
C ASN A 320 -28.61 35.28 -20.99
N GLY A 321 -28.06 34.19 -21.52
CA GLY A 321 -28.29 33.74 -22.90
C GLY A 321 -27.29 32.70 -23.40
N ASP A 322 -27.69 31.92 -24.38
CA ASP A 322 -26.91 30.85 -24.97
C ASP A 322 -25.82 31.42 -25.92
N GLU A 323 -24.78 30.63 -26.12
CA GLU A 323 -23.64 30.90 -27.02
C GLU A 323 -22.91 32.21 -26.69
N ALA A 324 -22.90 32.63 -25.41
CA ALA A 324 -22.16 33.80 -24.93
C ALA A 324 -20.65 33.62 -25.03
N THR A 325 -19.90 34.71 -25.34
CA THR A 325 -18.45 34.73 -25.30
C THR A 325 -17.96 35.87 -24.44
N VAL A 326 -17.16 35.61 -23.41
CA VAL A 326 -16.51 36.62 -22.59
C VAL A 326 -15.01 36.46 -22.67
N ASN A 327 -14.33 37.53 -23.06
CA ASN A 327 -12.88 37.58 -23.18
C ASN A 327 -12.33 38.53 -22.10
N ASN A 328 -11.72 37.99 -21.06
CA ASN A 328 -11.04 38.73 -19.99
C ASN A 328 -9.55 38.83 -20.30
N ASN A 329 -9.16 39.83 -21.08
CA ASN A 329 -7.77 40.04 -21.45
C ASN A 329 -6.95 40.73 -20.34
N GLY A 330 -7.59 41.55 -19.51
CA GLY A 330 -7.02 42.12 -18.29
C GLY A 330 -7.13 41.21 -17.09
N ASN A 331 -6.45 41.56 -16.01
CA ASN A 331 -6.53 40.81 -14.75
C ASN A 331 -7.92 40.97 -14.12
N THR A 332 -8.41 39.90 -13.53
CA THR A 332 -9.69 39.91 -12.78
C THR A 332 -9.42 39.58 -11.32
N THR A 333 -9.77 40.53 -10.45
CA THR A 333 -9.71 40.34 -8.99
C THR A 333 -11.13 40.32 -8.42
N VAL A 334 -11.45 39.27 -7.67
CA VAL A 334 -12.76 39.09 -7.03
C VAL A 334 -12.57 38.91 -5.53
N ASP A 335 -13.14 39.82 -4.74
CA ASP A 335 -12.99 39.77 -3.28
C ASP A 335 -14.31 39.91 -2.56
N GLY A 336 -14.55 38.99 -1.64
CA GLY A 336 -15.72 39.08 -0.73
C GLY A 336 -16.92 38.24 -1.16
N GLN A 337 -17.64 37.80 -0.15
CA GLN A 337 -18.78 36.89 -0.27
C GLN A 337 -19.85 37.43 -1.26
N GLY A 338 -20.25 36.58 -2.21
CA GLY A 338 -21.25 36.90 -3.22
C GLY A 338 -20.74 37.78 -4.35
N SER A 339 -19.41 38.07 -4.42
CA SER A 339 -18.80 38.73 -5.56
C SER A 339 -18.56 37.76 -6.70
N THR A 340 -18.91 38.15 -7.93
CA THR A 340 -18.68 37.28 -9.11
C THR A 340 -17.99 38.07 -10.23
N GLY A 341 -16.86 37.53 -10.72
CA GLY A 341 -16.12 38.15 -11.83
C GLY A 341 -16.91 38.08 -13.15
N THR A 342 -17.22 36.90 -13.60
CA THR A 342 -18.01 36.61 -14.80
C THR A 342 -19.09 35.61 -14.47
N GLU A 343 -20.35 35.94 -14.69
CA GLU A 343 -21.51 35.06 -14.50
C GLU A 343 -22.22 34.84 -15.83
N ILE A 344 -22.46 33.57 -16.21
CA ILE A 344 -23.19 33.28 -17.46
C ILE A 344 -24.27 32.24 -17.21
N ALA A 345 -25.52 32.60 -17.50
CA ALA A 345 -26.65 31.67 -17.48
C ALA A 345 -27.03 31.33 -18.94
N GLY A 346 -26.50 30.23 -19.47
CA GLY A 346 -26.77 29.81 -20.85
C GLY A 346 -25.83 28.69 -21.32
N ASN A 347 -26.28 27.91 -22.31
CA ASN A 347 -25.53 26.79 -22.88
C ASN A 347 -24.48 27.27 -23.90
N ASN A 348 -23.45 26.47 -24.10
CA ASN A 348 -22.37 26.73 -25.05
C ASN A 348 -21.63 28.04 -24.75
N ALA A 349 -21.55 28.45 -23.51
CA ALA A 349 -20.80 29.61 -23.06
C ALA A 349 -19.30 29.44 -23.30
N VAL A 350 -18.60 30.50 -23.68
CA VAL A 350 -17.13 30.50 -23.82
C VAL A 350 -16.54 31.65 -23.00
N VAL A 351 -15.62 31.33 -22.10
CA VAL A 351 -14.86 32.33 -21.36
C VAL A 351 -13.37 32.16 -21.66
N ASN A 352 -12.73 33.21 -22.13
CA ASN A 352 -11.29 33.28 -22.34
C ASN A 352 -10.69 34.22 -21.27
N GLN A 353 -9.94 33.68 -20.33
CA GLN A 353 -9.25 34.41 -19.26
C GLN A 353 -7.76 34.50 -19.60
N ASP A 354 -7.37 35.54 -20.32
CA ASP A 354 -5.96 35.74 -20.70
C ASP A 354 -5.14 36.44 -19.59
N GLY A 355 -5.77 37.33 -18.78
CA GLY A 355 -5.18 37.92 -17.57
C GLY A 355 -5.26 36.99 -16.37
N THR A 356 -4.59 37.32 -15.26
CA THR A 356 -4.71 36.56 -14.00
C THR A 356 -6.12 36.60 -13.44
N LEU A 357 -6.49 35.53 -12.75
CA LEU A 357 -7.76 35.43 -12.01
C LEU A 357 -7.44 35.27 -10.52
N ASP A 358 -7.64 36.34 -9.75
CA ASP A 358 -7.38 36.35 -8.31
C ASP A 358 -8.69 36.37 -7.55
N VAL A 359 -9.00 35.32 -6.75
CA VAL A 359 -10.29 35.18 -6.06
C VAL A 359 -10.09 34.99 -4.57
N SER A 360 -10.83 35.77 -3.76
CA SER A 360 -10.72 35.73 -2.31
C SER A 360 -12.02 36.08 -1.60
N GLY A 361 -12.07 35.83 -0.28
CA GLY A 361 -13.18 36.29 0.56
C GLY A 361 -14.53 35.65 0.29
N GLY A 362 -14.58 34.48 -0.34
CA GLY A 362 -15.84 33.81 -0.69
C GLY A 362 -16.45 34.30 -1.99
N GLY A 363 -15.64 34.79 -2.93
CA GLY A 363 -16.08 35.17 -4.26
C GLY A 363 -15.97 34.09 -5.31
N HIS A 364 -16.65 34.23 -6.47
CA HIS A 364 -16.52 33.38 -7.65
C HIS A 364 -15.83 34.13 -8.80
N GLY A 365 -14.76 33.56 -9.35
CA GLY A 365 -14.07 34.17 -10.47
C GLY A 365 -14.89 34.10 -11.76
N ILE A 366 -15.24 32.91 -12.18
CA ILE A 366 -16.09 32.60 -13.33
C ILE A 366 -17.17 31.63 -12.82
N ASP A 367 -18.44 31.96 -13.08
CA ASP A 367 -19.61 31.19 -12.70
C ASP A 367 -20.51 30.98 -13.92
N ILE A 368 -20.65 29.69 -14.36
CA ILE A 368 -21.43 29.37 -15.54
C ILE A 368 -22.49 28.34 -15.22
N THR A 369 -23.75 28.68 -15.48
CA THR A 369 -24.86 27.73 -15.41
C THR A 369 -25.34 27.40 -16.82
N GLY A 370 -25.04 26.17 -17.30
CA GLY A 370 -25.42 25.71 -18.63
C GLY A 370 -24.48 24.67 -19.20
N ASP A 371 -25.01 23.83 -20.10
CA ASP A 371 -24.30 22.75 -20.72
C ASP A 371 -23.27 23.21 -21.77
N SER A 372 -22.24 22.39 -21.95
CA SER A 372 -21.20 22.59 -22.97
C SER A 372 -20.43 23.92 -22.84
N ALA A 373 -20.27 24.37 -21.61
CA ALA A 373 -19.46 25.54 -21.30
C ALA A 373 -17.97 25.27 -21.61
N LYS A 374 -17.27 26.30 -22.06
CA LYS A 374 -15.82 26.23 -22.29
C LYS A 374 -15.12 27.39 -21.61
N VAL A 375 -14.10 27.10 -20.79
CA VAL A 375 -13.25 28.11 -20.18
C VAL A 375 -11.79 27.87 -20.61
N ASP A 376 -11.13 28.89 -21.19
CA ASP A 376 -9.70 28.88 -21.48
C ASP A 376 -9.00 29.88 -20.53
N ASN A 377 -8.37 29.39 -19.46
CA ASN A 377 -7.63 30.22 -18.50
C ASN A 377 -6.12 30.16 -18.79
N LYS A 378 -5.58 31.20 -19.39
CA LYS A 378 -4.16 31.30 -19.77
C LYS A 378 -3.31 32.06 -18.75
N GLY A 379 -3.93 32.99 -18.05
CA GLY A 379 -3.22 33.84 -17.09
C GLY A 379 -2.91 33.17 -15.74
N GLY A 380 -3.44 31.98 -15.53
CA GLY A 380 -3.38 31.30 -14.24
C GLY A 380 -4.35 31.87 -13.23
N MET A 381 -4.49 31.18 -12.07
CA MET A 381 -5.38 31.66 -11.02
C MET A 381 -4.74 31.56 -9.63
N THR A 382 -5.17 32.49 -8.76
CA THR A 382 -4.92 32.44 -7.33
C THR A 382 -6.25 32.41 -6.61
N VAL A 383 -6.53 31.38 -5.82
CA VAL A 383 -7.78 31.25 -5.07
C VAL A 383 -7.45 31.07 -3.59
N THR A 384 -7.98 31.99 -2.78
CA THR A 384 -7.73 31.95 -1.34
C THR A 384 -9.01 32.13 -0.56
N ASP A 385 -9.02 31.60 0.64
CA ASP A 385 -10.12 31.68 1.62
C ASP A 385 -11.32 30.76 1.34
N PRO A 386 -12.01 30.34 2.40
CA PRO A 386 -13.16 29.43 2.27
C PRO A 386 -14.27 30.02 1.38
N ASP A 387 -14.98 29.17 0.69
CA ASP A 387 -16.05 29.47 -0.25
C ASP A 387 -15.60 30.28 -1.48
N SER A 388 -14.29 30.55 -1.67
CA SER A 388 -13.76 31.17 -2.90
C SER A 388 -13.60 30.12 -3.99
N ILE A 389 -14.16 30.37 -5.17
CA ILE A 389 -14.08 29.47 -6.33
C ILE A 389 -13.52 30.22 -7.54
N GLY A 390 -12.45 29.68 -8.13
CA GLY A 390 -11.87 30.26 -9.32
C GLY A 390 -12.80 30.15 -10.54
N ILE A 391 -13.18 28.92 -10.87
CA ILE A 391 -14.07 28.59 -11.99
C ILE A 391 -15.15 27.64 -11.47
N LEU A 392 -16.43 28.04 -11.51
CA LEU A 392 -17.60 27.23 -11.20
C LEU A 392 -18.41 27.00 -12.47
N ILE A 393 -18.76 25.72 -12.75
CA ILE A 393 -19.62 25.38 -13.88
C ILE A 393 -20.70 24.39 -13.42
N ASP A 394 -21.96 24.78 -13.55
CA ASP A 394 -23.13 23.91 -13.33
C ASP A 394 -23.69 23.51 -14.70
N GLY A 395 -23.27 22.36 -15.23
CA GLY A 395 -23.72 21.85 -16.52
C GLY A 395 -22.87 20.72 -17.08
N ASP A 396 -23.48 19.92 -17.95
CA ASP A 396 -22.83 18.78 -18.57
C ASP A 396 -21.87 19.20 -19.70
N LYS A 397 -20.87 18.35 -19.95
CA LYS A 397 -19.89 18.51 -21.04
C LYS A 397 -19.06 19.79 -20.96
N ALA A 398 -18.81 20.28 -19.77
CA ALA A 398 -17.94 21.41 -19.54
C ALA A 398 -16.50 21.09 -19.95
N ILE A 399 -15.79 22.09 -20.52
CA ILE A 399 -14.36 21.99 -20.86
C ILE A 399 -13.64 23.17 -20.20
N VAL A 400 -12.67 22.88 -19.33
CA VAL A 400 -11.80 23.89 -18.73
C VAL A 400 -10.36 23.63 -19.13
N ASN A 401 -9.69 24.63 -19.67
CA ASN A 401 -8.27 24.60 -20.01
C ASN A 401 -7.52 25.60 -19.11
N ASN A 402 -6.75 25.12 -18.16
CA ASN A 402 -5.89 25.93 -17.29
C ASN A 402 -4.45 25.87 -17.81
N ASP A 403 -4.09 26.82 -18.68
CA ASP A 403 -2.74 26.88 -19.26
C ASP A 403 -1.73 27.57 -18.33
N GLY A 404 -2.19 28.49 -17.48
CA GLY A 404 -1.35 29.15 -16.49
C GLY A 404 -1.26 28.40 -15.18
N ASP A 405 -0.29 28.77 -14.35
CA ASP A 405 -0.12 28.15 -13.03
C ASP A 405 -1.28 28.50 -12.10
N ASN A 406 -1.72 27.55 -11.28
CA ASN A 406 -2.82 27.69 -10.34
C ASN A 406 -2.32 27.56 -8.91
N ALA A 407 -2.66 28.52 -8.06
CA ALA A 407 -2.32 28.53 -6.63
C ALA A 407 -3.59 28.63 -5.80
N ILE A 408 -3.93 27.55 -5.10
CA ILE A 408 -5.15 27.45 -4.29
C ILE A 408 -4.77 27.26 -2.83
N SER A 409 -5.38 28.05 -1.94
CA SER A 409 -5.01 27.99 -0.52
C SER A 409 -6.14 28.37 0.43
N ASN A 410 -5.93 28.04 1.73
CA ASN A 410 -6.81 28.44 2.82
C ASN A 410 -8.30 28.09 2.64
N GLY A 411 -8.60 26.95 2.00
CA GLY A 411 -9.99 26.50 1.79
C GLY A 411 -10.64 26.95 0.49
N GLY A 412 -9.87 27.49 -0.46
CA GLY A 412 -10.39 27.86 -1.79
C GLY A 412 -10.51 26.67 -2.73
N THR A 413 -11.35 26.77 -3.76
CA THR A 413 -11.48 25.80 -4.86
C THR A 413 -11.06 26.42 -6.19
N GLY A 414 -10.10 25.81 -6.89
CA GLY A 414 -9.62 26.32 -8.17
C GLY A 414 -10.66 26.18 -9.28
N THR A 415 -11.02 24.96 -9.63
CA THR A 415 -12.06 24.65 -10.62
C THR A 415 -13.08 23.70 -10.01
N GLN A 416 -14.36 24.06 -10.06
CA GLN A 416 -15.48 23.23 -9.62
C GLN A 416 -16.46 23.01 -10.76
N ILE A 417 -16.81 21.75 -11.05
CA ILE A 417 -17.77 21.41 -12.10
C ILE A 417 -18.83 20.45 -11.55
N ASN A 418 -20.10 20.85 -11.67
CA ASN A 418 -21.23 20.01 -11.32
C ASN A 418 -21.91 19.57 -12.63
N GLY A 419 -21.53 18.40 -13.16
CA GLY A 419 -22.08 17.89 -14.42
C GLY A 419 -21.33 16.72 -15.01
N ASP A 420 -22.02 15.93 -15.80
CA ASP A 420 -21.47 14.72 -16.45
C ASP A 420 -20.59 15.09 -17.67
N GLU A 421 -19.69 14.17 -18.01
CA GLU A 421 -18.79 14.28 -19.16
C GLU A 421 -17.89 15.53 -19.15
N ALA A 422 -17.54 16.04 -17.96
CA ALA A 422 -16.66 17.20 -17.80
C ALA A 422 -15.22 16.88 -18.23
N THR A 423 -14.51 17.85 -18.80
CA THR A 423 -13.08 17.73 -19.12
C THR A 423 -12.30 18.93 -18.56
N VAL A 424 -11.30 18.66 -17.72
CA VAL A 424 -10.37 19.67 -17.22
C VAL A 424 -8.95 19.36 -17.68
N ASN A 425 -8.31 20.35 -18.32
CA ASN A 425 -6.92 20.26 -18.77
C ASN A 425 -6.06 21.25 -17.97
N ASN A 426 -5.30 20.77 -17.01
CA ASN A 426 -4.36 21.55 -16.22
C ASN A 426 -2.96 21.47 -16.86
N ASN A 427 -2.69 22.35 -17.81
CA ASN A 427 -1.41 22.39 -18.53
C ASN A 427 -0.31 23.12 -17.71
N GLY A 428 -0.71 24.10 -16.88
CA GLY A 428 0.15 24.76 -15.90
C GLY A 428 0.29 23.95 -14.61
N ASN A 429 1.22 24.36 -13.75
CA ASN A 429 1.40 23.74 -12.44
C ASN A 429 0.22 24.08 -11.53
N THR A 430 -0.21 23.12 -10.72
CA THR A 430 -1.24 23.31 -9.71
C THR A 430 -0.67 23.11 -8.32
N THR A 431 -0.73 24.14 -7.49
CA THR A 431 -0.32 24.10 -6.09
C THR A 431 -1.55 24.27 -5.20
N VAL A 432 -1.76 23.32 -4.28
CA VAL A 432 -2.88 23.32 -3.34
C VAL A 432 -2.34 23.27 -1.94
N ASP A 433 -2.63 24.30 -1.13
CA ASP A 433 -2.14 24.38 0.24
C ASP A 433 -3.23 24.71 1.24
N GLY A 434 -3.31 23.93 2.28
CA GLY A 434 -4.21 24.17 3.41
C GLY A 434 -5.50 23.37 3.38
N GLN A 435 -6.01 23.16 4.59
CA GLN A 435 -7.20 22.35 4.82
C GLN A 435 -8.43 22.88 4.07
N GLY A 436 -9.12 21.98 3.36
CA GLY A 436 -10.31 22.29 2.58
C GLY A 436 -10.03 23.01 1.25
N SER A 437 -8.74 23.18 0.86
CA SER A 437 -8.37 23.68 -0.47
C SER A 437 -8.50 22.56 -1.49
N THR A 438 -9.10 22.84 -2.67
CA THR A 438 -9.22 21.86 -3.75
C THR A 438 -8.77 22.47 -5.08
N GLY A 439 -7.85 21.80 -5.78
CA GLY A 439 -7.37 22.26 -7.08
C GLY A 439 -8.45 22.13 -8.16
N THR A 440 -8.94 20.92 -8.39
CA THR A 440 -10.04 20.61 -9.32
C THR A 440 -11.04 19.71 -8.62
N GLU A 441 -12.30 20.13 -8.57
CA GLU A 441 -13.44 19.39 -8.00
C GLU A 441 -14.46 19.11 -9.09
N ILE A 442 -14.88 17.84 -9.28
CA ILE A 442 -15.89 17.49 -10.27
C ILE A 442 -16.95 16.57 -9.63
N ALA A 443 -18.20 17.00 -9.67
CA ALA A 443 -19.34 16.17 -9.29
C ALA A 443 -20.09 15.74 -10.57
N GLY A 444 -19.76 14.54 -11.10
CA GLY A 444 -20.36 14.04 -12.34
C GLY A 444 -19.66 12.79 -12.88
N ASN A 445 -20.38 11.99 -13.67
CA ASN A 445 -19.87 10.78 -14.27
C ASN A 445 -19.06 11.04 -15.54
N ASN A 446 -18.17 10.13 -15.87
CA ASN A 446 -17.33 10.20 -17.07
C ASN A 446 -16.46 11.47 -17.12
N ALA A 447 -16.04 11.97 -15.96
CA ALA A 447 -15.15 13.11 -15.87
C ALA A 447 -13.75 12.74 -16.40
N VAL A 448 -13.08 13.69 -17.05
CA VAL A 448 -11.71 13.54 -17.54
C VAL A 448 -10.86 14.71 -17.03
N VAL A 449 -9.78 14.41 -16.32
CA VAL A 449 -8.81 15.42 -15.89
C VAL A 449 -7.43 15.08 -16.48
N ASN A 450 -6.86 16.00 -17.24
CA ASN A 450 -5.50 15.91 -17.74
C ASN A 450 -4.61 16.88 -16.96
N GLN A 451 -3.69 16.38 -16.16
CA GLN A 451 -2.73 17.15 -15.37
C GLN A 451 -1.35 17.07 -16.05
N ASP A 452 -1.08 17.97 -16.98
CA ASP A 452 0.20 18.02 -17.70
C ASP A 452 1.30 18.74 -16.88
N GLY A 453 0.93 19.77 -16.08
CA GLY A 453 1.83 20.41 -15.13
C GLY A 453 1.98 19.63 -13.83
N THR A 454 2.92 20.03 -12.96
CA THR A 454 3.08 19.41 -11.64
C THR A 454 1.85 19.64 -10.77
N LEU A 455 1.59 18.68 -9.90
CA LEU A 455 0.54 18.75 -8.88
C LEU A 455 1.19 18.71 -7.49
N ASP A 456 1.25 19.87 -6.82
CA ASP A 456 1.85 19.99 -5.49
C ASP A 456 0.75 20.22 -4.45
N VAL A 457 0.59 19.28 -3.51
CA VAL A 457 -0.50 19.30 -2.51
C VAL A 457 0.05 19.23 -1.09
N SER A 458 -0.42 20.14 -0.23
CA SER A 458 0.04 20.25 1.14
C SER A 458 -1.03 20.79 2.09
N GLY A 459 -0.77 20.70 3.39
CA GLY A 459 -1.60 21.33 4.42
C GLY A 459 -3.02 20.76 4.57
N GLY A 460 -3.29 19.55 4.09
CA GLY A 460 -4.62 18.94 4.10
C GLY A 460 -5.53 19.38 2.95
N GLY A 461 -4.94 19.71 1.80
CA GLY A 461 -5.67 20.01 0.57
C GLY A 461 -5.88 18.81 -0.34
N HIS A 462 -6.80 18.91 -1.31
CA HIS A 462 -7.00 17.93 -2.39
C HIS A 462 -6.59 18.51 -3.73
N GLY A 463 -5.72 17.81 -4.47
CA GLY A 463 -5.28 18.25 -5.79
C GLY A 463 -6.40 18.13 -6.83
N ILE A 464 -6.90 16.92 -7.01
CA ILE A 464 -8.03 16.57 -7.87
C ILE A 464 -9.02 15.76 -7.03
N ASP A 465 -10.28 16.15 -7.02
CA ASP A 465 -11.37 15.51 -6.27
C ASP A 465 -12.55 15.26 -7.20
N ILE A 466 -12.88 13.99 -7.46
CA ILE A 466 -13.95 13.63 -8.39
C ILE A 466 -14.97 12.73 -7.70
N THR A 467 -16.22 13.13 -7.70
CA THR A 467 -17.34 12.28 -7.27
C THR A 467 -18.16 11.87 -8.49
N GLY A 468 -18.05 10.60 -8.89
CA GLY A 468 -18.79 10.05 -10.04
C GLY A 468 -18.09 8.87 -10.70
N ASP A 469 -18.89 8.03 -11.35
CA ASP A 469 -18.41 6.80 -11.99
C ASP A 469 -17.64 7.07 -13.30
N SER A 470 -16.71 6.16 -13.61
CA SER A 470 -15.97 6.15 -14.86
C SER A 470 -15.10 7.40 -15.09
N ALA A 471 -14.62 7.98 -14.00
CA ALA A 471 -13.65 9.08 -14.06
C ALA A 471 -12.32 8.63 -14.64
N THR A 472 -11.65 9.52 -15.38
CA THR A 472 -10.29 9.29 -15.90
C THR A 472 -9.40 10.45 -15.51
N VAL A 473 -8.27 10.17 -14.89
CA VAL A 473 -7.25 11.18 -14.58
C VAL A 473 -5.92 10.78 -15.24
N ASP A 474 -5.39 11.65 -16.10
CA ASP A 474 -4.06 11.51 -16.72
C ASP A 474 -3.09 12.52 -16.09
N ASN A 475 -2.27 12.08 -15.14
CA ASN A 475 -1.26 12.90 -14.48
C ASN A 475 0.13 12.68 -15.12
N LYS A 476 0.56 13.57 -15.99
CA LYS A 476 1.85 13.49 -16.69
C LYS A 476 2.96 14.29 -15.99
N GLY A 477 2.60 15.34 -15.29
CA GLY A 477 3.55 16.22 -14.62
C GLY A 477 4.15 15.67 -13.33
N GLY A 478 3.60 14.55 -12.85
CA GLY A 478 3.93 14.00 -11.55
C GLY A 478 3.30 14.78 -10.40
N MET A 479 3.40 14.22 -9.18
CA MET A 479 2.83 14.89 -8.02
C MET A 479 3.77 14.89 -6.81
N THR A 480 3.64 15.92 -5.98
CA THR A 480 4.22 15.98 -4.65
C THR A 480 3.09 16.14 -3.64
N VAL A 481 2.95 15.20 -2.71
CA VAL A 481 1.91 15.27 -1.68
C VAL A 481 2.57 15.22 -0.30
N THR A 482 2.32 16.23 0.50
CA THR A 482 2.92 16.33 1.84
C THR A 482 1.86 16.69 2.88
N ASP A 483 2.11 16.28 4.09
CA ASP A 483 1.29 16.56 5.28
C ASP A 483 0.00 15.71 5.39
N PRO A 484 -0.43 15.44 6.62
CA PRO A 484 -1.64 14.65 6.87
C PRO A 484 -2.88 15.25 6.23
N ASP A 485 -3.78 14.38 5.80
CA ASP A 485 -5.04 14.72 5.13
C ASP A 485 -4.86 15.37 3.72
N SER A 486 -3.61 15.49 3.21
CA SER A 486 -3.36 15.93 1.82
C SER A 486 -3.53 14.76 0.86
N ILE A 487 -4.33 14.96 -0.19
CA ILE A 487 -4.58 13.95 -1.22
C ILE A 487 -4.28 14.53 -2.60
N GLY A 488 -3.42 13.85 -3.36
CA GLY A 488 -3.11 14.28 -4.72
C GLY A 488 -4.32 14.12 -5.66
N ILE A 489 -4.83 12.90 -5.76
CA ILE A 489 -5.99 12.54 -6.58
C ILE A 489 -6.96 11.73 -5.73
N LEU A 490 -8.19 12.21 -5.54
CA LEU A 490 -9.30 11.54 -4.88
C LEU A 490 -10.40 11.26 -5.89
N ILE A 491 -10.87 10.01 -5.96
CA ILE A 491 -12.03 9.65 -6.80
C ILE A 491 -13.00 8.80 -6.00
N ASP A 492 -14.23 9.28 -5.85
CA ASP A 492 -15.35 8.54 -5.27
C ASP A 492 -16.29 8.08 -6.39
N GLY A 493 -16.07 6.84 -6.89
CA GLY A 493 -16.87 6.27 -7.98
C GLY A 493 -16.28 5.01 -8.57
N ASP A 494 -17.15 4.19 -9.16
CA ASP A 494 -16.77 2.94 -9.78
C ASP A 494 -16.07 3.14 -11.14
N LYS A 495 -15.19 2.20 -11.51
CA LYS A 495 -14.50 2.17 -12.80
C LYS A 495 -13.61 3.38 -13.08
N ALA A 496 -13.08 3.95 -12.03
CA ALA A 496 -12.10 5.01 -12.14
C ALA A 496 -10.80 4.53 -12.83
N ILE A 497 -10.21 5.38 -13.65
CA ILE A 497 -8.91 5.13 -14.28
C ILE A 497 -7.97 6.29 -13.92
N VAL A 498 -6.84 6.00 -13.29
CA VAL A 498 -5.80 6.98 -13.00
C VAL A 498 -4.50 6.56 -13.69
N ASN A 499 -3.94 7.44 -14.50
CA ASN A 499 -2.65 7.24 -15.15
C ASN A 499 -1.64 8.25 -14.57
N ASN A 500 -0.70 7.79 -13.77
CA ASN A 500 0.40 8.58 -13.22
C ASN A 500 1.66 8.35 -14.05
N ASP A 501 1.86 9.16 -15.09
CA ASP A 501 3.02 9.05 -15.98
C ASP A 501 4.28 9.73 -15.41
N GLY A 502 4.09 10.78 -14.60
CA GLY A 502 5.17 11.48 -13.91
C GLY A 502 5.57 10.83 -12.61
N ASP A 503 6.74 11.20 -12.07
CA ASP A 503 7.20 10.71 -10.77
C ASP A 503 6.35 11.28 -9.64
N ASN A 504 6.05 10.45 -8.64
CA ASN A 504 5.21 10.80 -7.50
C ASN A 504 6.03 10.74 -6.19
N ALA A 505 5.97 11.81 -5.41
CA ALA A 505 6.65 11.93 -4.13
C ALA A 505 5.63 12.22 -3.01
N ILE A 506 5.39 11.25 -2.15
CA ILE A 506 4.40 11.33 -1.08
C ILE A 506 5.11 11.26 0.27
N SER A 507 4.79 12.17 1.18
CA SER A 507 5.49 12.22 2.47
C SER A 507 4.65 12.79 3.60
N ASN A 508 5.13 12.58 4.84
CA ASN A 508 4.57 13.19 6.06
C ASN A 508 3.07 12.92 6.28
N GLY A 509 2.55 11.77 5.84
CA GLY A 509 1.14 11.40 6.02
C GLY A 509 0.22 11.77 4.86
N GLY A 510 0.75 12.18 3.71
CA GLY A 510 -0.05 12.44 2.52
C GLY A 510 -0.46 11.18 1.76
N THR A 511 -1.50 11.26 0.94
CA THR A 511 -1.95 10.20 0.03
C THR A 511 -1.82 10.66 -1.43
N GLY A 512 -1.09 9.90 -2.24
CA GLY A 512 -0.88 10.24 -3.65
C GLY A 512 -2.17 10.10 -4.46
N THR A 513 -2.68 8.88 -4.59
CA THR A 513 -3.93 8.57 -5.29
C THR A 513 -4.84 7.78 -4.36
N GLN A 514 -6.07 8.22 -4.18
CA GLN A 514 -7.11 7.53 -3.43
C GLN A 514 -8.34 7.29 -4.32
N VAL A 515 -8.80 6.04 -4.40
CA VAL A 515 -10.02 5.68 -5.16
C VAL A 515 -10.96 4.89 -4.28
N ASN A 516 -12.18 5.39 -4.11
CA ASN A 516 -13.26 4.72 -3.39
C ASN A 516 -14.30 4.23 -4.40
N GLY A 517 -14.14 2.97 -4.87
CA GLY A 517 -15.05 2.40 -5.87
C GLY A 517 -14.56 1.08 -6.46
N ASP A 518 -15.50 0.29 -6.95
CA ASP A 518 -15.22 -1.00 -7.57
C ASP A 518 -14.63 -0.87 -8.99
N GLU A 519 -13.88 -1.87 -9.41
CA GLU A 519 -13.28 -1.96 -10.75
C GLU A 519 -12.32 -0.79 -11.09
N ALA A 520 -11.70 -0.18 -10.07
CA ALA A 520 -10.72 0.89 -10.26
C ALA A 520 -9.44 0.38 -10.95
N THR A 521 -8.83 1.22 -11.78
CA THR A 521 -7.52 0.93 -12.42
C THR A 521 -6.57 2.11 -12.16
N VAL A 522 -5.43 1.85 -11.53
CA VAL A 522 -4.37 2.85 -11.34
C VAL A 522 -3.10 2.38 -12.05
N ASN A 523 -2.59 3.19 -12.96
CA ASN A 523 -1.37 2.93 -13.71
C ASN A 523 -0.27 3.91 -13.25
N ASN A 524 0.68 3.45 -12.47
CA ASN A 524 1.85 4.22 -12.02
C ASN A 524 3.03 3.96 -12.95
N ASN A 525 3.11 4.70 -14.05
CA ASN A 525 4.18 4.56 -15.04
C ASN A 525 5.48 5.26 -14.59
N GLY A 526 5.37 6.36 -13.85
CA GLY A 526 6.49 7.03 -13.19
C GLY A 526 6.90 6.35 -11.88
N ASN A 527 8.04 6.76 -11.33
CA ASN A 527 8.49 6.26 -10.02
C ASN A 527 7.59 6.79 -8.90
N THR A 528 7.32 5.96 -7.91
CA THR A 528 6.56 6.35 -6.72
C THR A 528 7.46 6.24 -5.49
N THR A 529 7.67 7.35 -4.80
CA THR A 529 8.41 7.41 -3.54
C THR A 529 7.45 7.76 -2.41
N VAL A 530 7.41 6.93 -1.38
CA VAL A 530 6.55 7.12 -0.20
C VAL A 530 7.42 7.16 1.04
N ASP A 531 7.40 8.27 1.76
CA ASP A 531 8.22 8.45 2.95
C ASP A 531 7.41 8.98 4.14
N GLY A 532 7.53 8.30 5.25
CA GLY A 532 6.95 8.74 6.52
C GLY A 532 5.65 8.06 6.90
N GLN A 533 5.43 8.01 8.21
CA GLN A 533 4.28 7.33 8.82
C GLN A 533 2.94 7.90 8.31
N GLY A 534 2.04 7.02 7.88
CA GLY A 534 0.73 7.38 7.36
C GLY A 534 0.72 7.90 5.92
N SER A 535 1.89 7.93 5.24
CA SER A 535 1.94 8.25 3.81
C SER A 535 1.51 7.05 2.98
N THR A 536 0.68 7.26 1.96
CA THR A 536 0.23 6.21 1.05
C THR A 536 0.40 6.64 -0.41
N GLY A 537 1.08 5.81 -1.21
CA GLY A 537 1.25 6.09 -2.63
C GLY A 537 -0.06 5.96 -3.42
N THR A 538 -0.66 4.78 -3.37
CA THR A 538 -1.96 4.48 -3.98
C THR A 538 -2.83 3.75 -2.97
N GLU A 539 -4.01 4.28 -2.70
CA GLU A 539 -5.03 3.70 -1.81
C GLU A 539 -6.30 3.41 -2.60
N ILE A 540 -6.82 2.18 -2.52
CA ILE A 540 -8.07 1.82 -3.20
C ILE A 540 -9.00 1.08 -2.25
N ALA A 541 -10.22 1.61 -2.07
CA ALA A 541 -11.28 0.94 -1.35
C ALA A 541 -12.35 0.48 -2.34
N GLY A 542 -12.24 -0.79 -2.79
CA GLY A 542 -13.16 -1.37 -3.77
C GLY A 542 -12.71 -2.73 -4.29
N ASN A 543 -13.66 -3.51 -4.80
CA ASN A 543 -13.39 -4.84 -5.35
C ASN A 543 -12.91 -4.79 -6.80
N ASN A 544 -12.18 -5.81 -7.21
CA ASN A 544 -11.64 -5.93 -8.56
C ASN A 544 -10.72 -4.77 -8.96
N ALA A 545 -10.04 -4.17 -7.99
CA ALA A 545 -9.06 -3.13 -8.23
C ALA A 545 -7.86 -3.66 -9.02
N VAL A 546 -7.31 -2.86 -9.93
CA VAL A 546 -6.10 -3.17 -10.69
C VAL A 546 -5.08 -2.05 -10.51
N VAL A 547 -3.89 -2.38 -10.05
CA VAL A 547 -2.76 -1.43 -9.99
C VAL A 547 -1.60 -1.93 -10.84
N ASN A 548 -1.18 -1.15 -11.82
CA ASN A 548 0.00 -1.40 -12.62
C ASN A 548 1.12 -0.44 -12.17
N GLN A 549 2.16 -0.96 -11.55
CA GLN A 549 3.35 -0.22 -11.11
C GLN A 549 4.50 -0.48 -12.08
N ASP A 550 4.61 0.31 -13.15
CA ASP A 550 5.67 0.16 -14.14
C ASP A 550 6.98 0.87 -13.70
N GLY A 551 6.89 2.00 -12.99
CA GLY A 551 8.03 2.65 -12.34
C GLY A 551 8.44 1.99 -11.04
N THR A 552 9.58 2.39 -10.46
CA THR A 552 10.02 1.88 -9.14
C THR A 552 9.07 2.32 -8.03
N LEU A 553 8.94 1.46 -7.02
CA LEU A 553 8.19 1.74 -5.80
C LEU A 553 9.15 1.78 -4.62
N ASP A 554 9.46 2.96 -4.11
CA ASP A 554 10.37 3.17 -2.99
C ASP A 554 9.58 3.59 -1.75
N VAL A 555 9.58 2.77 -0.69
CA VAL A 555 8.77 2.98 0.52
C VAL A 555 9.64 3.02 1.77
N SER A 556 9.47 4.04 2.59
CA SER A 556 10.26 4.23 3.80
C SER A 556 9.49 4.96 4.91
N GLY A 557 10.06 4.98 6.11
CA GLY A 557 9.54 5.78 7.22
C GLY A 557 8.18 5.36 7.77
N GLY A 558 7.71 4.14 7.50
CA GLY A 558 6.39 3.64 7.91
C GLY A 558 5.25 4.04 6.96
N GLY A 559 5.57 4.23 5.68
CA GLY A 559 4.56 4.46 4.63
C GLY A 559 4.07 3.19 3.95
N HIS A 560 2.97 3.28 3.20
CA HIS A 560 2.45 2.23 2.34
C HIS A 560 2.57 2.64 0.86
N GLY A 561 3.17 1.79 0.04
CA GLY A 561 3.31 2.05 -1.39
C GLY A 561 1.96 1.93 -2.11
N ILE A 562 1.36 0.76 -2.04
CA ILE A 562 0.02 0.44 -2.56
C ILE A 562 -0.79 -0.18 -1.42
N ASP A 563 -1.98 0.32 -1.16
CA ASP A 563 -2.90 -0.13 -0.11
C ASP A 563 -4.29 -0.36 -0.71
N ILE A 564 -4.74 -1.62 -0.72
CA ILE A 564 -6.03 -1.98 -1.34
C ILE A 564 -6.92 -2.71 -0.32
N THR A 565 -8.11 -2.18 -0.10
CA THR A 565 -9.16 -2.86 0.67
C THR A 565 -10.27 -3.32 -0.27
N GLY A 566 -10.33 -4.63 -0.54
CA GLY A 566 -11.34 -5.21 -1.41
C GLY A 566 -10.93 -6.54 -2.05
N ASP A 567 -11.92 -7.35 -2.42
CA ASP A 567 -11.70 -8.66 -2.99
C ASP A 567 -11.25 -8.61 -4.46
N SER A 568 -10.47 -9.61 -4.85
CA SER A 568 -10.06 -9.82 -6.25
C SER A 568 -9.18 -8.70 -6.81
N ALA A 569 -8.42 -8.05 -5.94
CA ALA A 569 -7.43 -7.06 -6.36
C ALA A 569 -6.30 -7.69 -7.18
N THR A 570 -5.78 -6.96 -8.15
CA THR A 570 -4.61 -7.37 -8.95
C THR A 570 -3.57 -6.25 -8.93
N VAL A 571 -2.35 -6.57 -8.55
CA VAL A 571 -1.21 -5.64 -8.61
C VAL A 571 -0.12 -6.22 -9.51
N ASP A 572 0.23 -5.49 -10.57
CA ASP A 572 1.35 -5.81 -11.46
C ASP A 572 2.50 -4.85 -11.20
N ASN A 573 3.50 -5.26 -10.42
CA ASN A 573 4.70 -4.48 -10.11
C ASN A 573 5.87 -4.88 -11.03
N LYS A 574 6.13 -4.11 -12.07
CA LYS A 574 7.20 -4.36 -13.04
C LYS A 574 8.49 -3.62 -12.73
N GLY A 575 8.39 -2.46 -12.10
CA GLY A 575 9.55 -1.63 -11.77
C GLY A 575 10.37 -2.13 -10.59
N GLY A 576 9.86 -3.11 -9.85
CA GLY A 576 10.45 -3.57 -8.61
C GLY A 576 10.18 -2.62 -7.44
N MET A 577 10.55 -3.06 -6.23
CA MET A 577 10.34 -2.24 -5.05
C MET A 577 11.55 -2.21 -4.12
N THR A 578 11.68 -1.08 -3.41
CA THR A 578 12.58 -0.95 -2.26
C THR A 578 11.75 -0.59 -1.04
N VAL A 579 11.78 -1.42 -0.01
CA VAL A 579 11.03 -1.16 1.23
C VAL A 579 11.99 -1.15 2.41
N THR A 580 12.02 -0.03 3.12
CA THR A 580 12.93 0.13 4.27
C THR A 580 12.20 0.70 5.47
N ASP A 581 12.69 0.39 6.64
CA ASP A 581 12.22 0.87 7.94
C ASP A 581 10.95 0.15 8.46
N PRO A 582 10.81 0.04 9.78
CA PRO A 582 9.66 -0.62 10.38
C PRO A 582 8.33 0.03 10.00
N ASP A 583 7.30 -0.78 9.90
CA ASP A 583 5.94 -0.41 9.50
C ASP A 583 5.81 0.08 8.03
N SER A 584 6.91 0.06 7.23
CA SER A 584 6.84 0.33 5.78
C SER A 584 6.36 -0.91 5.03
N ILE A 585 5.35 -0.75 4.19
CA ILE A 585 4.78 -1.83 3.37
C ILE A 585 4.78 -1.42 1.90
N GLY A 586 5.37 -2.25 1.04
CA GLY A 586 5.37 -2.00 -0.40
C GLY A 586 3.96 -2.13 -1.00
N ILE A 587 3.36 -3.31 -0.82
CA ILE A 587 2.01 -3.62 -1.30
C ILE A 587 1.22 -4.25 -0.15
N LEU A 588 0.12 -3.63 0.26
CA LEU A 588 -0.84 -4.12 1.25
C LEU A 588 -2.18 -4.40 0.58
N ILE A 589 -2.73 -5.60 0.77
CA ILE A 589 -4.07 -5.93 0.27
C ILE A 589 -4.89 -6.61 1.37
N ASP A 590 -6.02 -5.99 1.73
CA ASP A 590 -7.02 -6.56 2.64
C ASP A 590 -8.21 -7.06 1.82
N GLY A 591 -8.19 -8.34 1.42
CA GLY A 591 -9.27 -8.94 0.61
C GLY A 591 -8.93 -10.31 0.07
N ASP A 592 -9.96 -11.09 -0.24
CA ASP A 592 -9.82 -12.43 -0.78
C ASP A 592 -9.46 -12.43 -2.27
N LYS A 593 -8.76 -13.47 -2.72
CA LYS A 593 -8.40 -13.70 -4.13
C LYS A 593 -7.52 -12.62 -4.75
N ALA A 594 -6.72 -11.98 -3.92
CA ALA A 594 -5.73 -11.04 -4.39
C ALA A 594 -4.67 -11.71 -5.28
N ILE A 595 -4.23 -11.00 -6.31
CA ILE A 595 -3.13 -11.43 -7.19
C ILE A 595 -2.06 -10.34 -7.20
N VAL A 596 -0.83 -10.68 -6.85
CA VAL A 596 0.31 -9.77 -6.94
C VAL A 596 1.37 -10.38 -7.87
N ASN A 597 1.77 -9.65 -8.90
CA ASN A 597 2.83 -10.02 -9.81
C ASN A 597 4.02 -9.06 -9.61
N ASN A 598 5.09 -9.53 -9.00
CA ASN A 598 6.34 -8.79 -8.81
C ASN A 598 7.34 -9.21 -9.88
N ASP A 599 7.34 -8.53 -11.02
CA ASP A 599 8.24 -8.82 -12.14
C ASP A 599 9.63 -8.18 -11.95
N GLY A 600 9.71 -7.06 -11.25
CA GLY A 600 10.96 -6.39 -10.92
C GLY A 600 11.63 -6.95 -9.68
N ASP A 601 12.91 -6.61 -9.47
CA ASP A 601 13.63 -7.02 -8.27
C ASP A 601 13.11 -6.27 -7.03
N ASN A 602 13.01 -6.99 -5.90
CA ASN A 602 12.51 -6.46 -4.65
C ASN A 602 13.61 -6.46 -3.58
N ALA A 603 13.81 -5.32 -2.93
CA ALA A 603 14.79 -5.14 -1.87
C ALA A 603 14.10 -4.65 -0.58
N ILE A 604 14.01 -5.52 0.43
CA ILE A 604 13.32 -5.24 1.68
C ILE A 604 14.33 -5.25 2.82
N SER A 605 14.29 -4.21 3.66
CA SER A 605 15.29 -4.11 4.72
C SER A 605 14.81 -3.35 5.96
N ASN A 606 15.56 -3.48 7.06
CA ASN A 606 15.37 -2.71 8.29
C ASN A 606 13.96 -2.82 8.90
N GLY A 607 13.26 -3.94 8.72
CA GLY A 607 11.92 -4.17 9.28
C GLY A 607 10.76 -3.84 8.33
N GLY A 608 11.02 -3.58 7.06
CA GLY A 608 9.97 -3.37 6.06
C GLY A 608 9.32 -4.67 5.58
N THR A 609 8.11 -4.58 5.02
CA THR A 609 7.39 -5.67 4.38
C THR A 609 7.18 -5.38 2.89
N GLY A 610 7.63 -6.29 2.02
CA GLY A 610 7.50 -6.11 0.57
C GLY A 610 6.04 -6.20 0.12
N THR A 611 5.44 -7.38 0.26
CA THR A 611 4.02 -7.64 -0.05
C THR A 611 3.32 -8.24 1.17
N GLN A 612 2.21 -7.65 1.59
CA GLN A 612 1.36 -8.16 2.67
C GLN A 612 -0.07 -8.35 2.17
N ILE A 613 -0.64 -9.56 2.36
CA ILE A 613 -2.01 -9.86 1.96
C ILE A 613 -2.78 -10.47 3.13
N ASN A 614 -3.90 -9.87 3.50
CA ASN A 614 -4.82 -10.38 4.51
C ASN A 614 -6.09 -10.88 3.80
N GLY A 615 -6.11 -12.16 3.41
CA GLY A 615 -7.25 -12.75 2.69
C GLY A 615 -7.00 -14.16 2.18
N ASP A 616 -8.09 -14.89 1.97
CA ASP A 616 -8.04 -16.27 1.46
C ASP A 616 -7.81 -16.32 -0.07
N GLU A 617 -7.25 -17.41 -0.53
CA GLU A 617 -7.01 -17.68 -1.96
C GLU A 617 -6.07 -16.66 -2.65
N ALA A 618 -5.18 -16.02 -1.89
CA ALA A 618 -4.19 -15.08 -2.42
C ALA A 618 -3.16 -15.77 -3.33
N THR A 619 -2.71 -15.08 -4.37
CA THR A 619 -1.63 -15.54 -5.26
C THR A 619 -0.57 -14.46 -5.39
N VAL A 620 0.69 -14.79 -5.06
CA VAL A 620 1.84 -13.90 -5.27
C VAL A 620 2.83 -14.56 -6.23
N ASN A 621 3.17 -13.87 -7.30
CA ASN A 621 4.15 -14.30 -8.29
C ASN A 621 5.38 -13.38 -8.21
N ASN A 622 6.45 -13.84 -7.59
CA ASN A 622 7.73 -13.14 -7.51
C ASN A 622 8.65 -13.59 -8.65
N ASN A 623 8.50 -12.96 -9.81
CA ASN A 623 9.30 -13.28 -11.00
C ASN A 623 10.71 -12.67 -10.93
N GLY A 624 10.86 -11.50 -10.32
CA GLY A 624 12.13 -10.85 -10.01
C GLY A 624 12.81 -11.45 -8.78
N ASN A 625 14.05 -11.07 -8.53
CA ASN A 625 14.78 -11.48 -7.33
C ASN A 625 14.21 -10.77 -6.10
N THR A 626 14.12 -11.48 -5.00
CA THR A 626 13.71 -10.91 -3.71
C THR A 626 14.87 -10.98 -2.72
N THR A 627 15.31 -9.85 -2.22
CA THR A 627 16.34 -9.72 -1.19
C THR A 627 15.70 -9.17 0.09
N VAL A 628 15.86 -9.90 1.19
CA VAL A 628 15.33 -9.53 2.50
C VAL A 628 16.47 -9.44 3.51
N ASP A 629 16.71 -8.27 4.06
CA ASP A 629 17.80 -8.05 5.01
C ASP A 629 17.34 -7.32 6.28
N GLY A 630 17.67 -7.90 7.40
CA GLY A 630 17.45 -7.28 8.71
C GLY A 630 16.23 -7.81 9.47
N GLN A 631 16.35 -7.71 10.78
CA GLN A 631 15.34 -8.21 11.72
C GLN A 631 13.98 -7.57 11.49
N GLY A 632 12.94 -8.40 11.38
CA GLY A 632 11.56 -7.98 11.14
C GLY A 632 11.24 -7.60 9.69
N SER A 633 12.21 -7.76 8.76
CA SER A 633 11.92 -7.58 7.33
C SER A 633 11.23 -8.82 6.78
N THR A 634 10.19 -8.63 5.96
CA THR A 634 9.47 -9.74 5.32
C THR A 634 9.30 -9.47 3.82
N GLY A 635 9.69 -10.42 2.99
CA GLY A 635 9.54 -10.32 1.53
C GLY A 635 8.08 -10.39 1.11
N THR A 636 7.42 -11.51 1.43
CA THR A 636 5.99 -11.74 1.19
C THR A 636 5.34 -12.28 2.46
N GLU A 637 4.31 -11.62 2.95
CA GLU A 637 3.51 -12.00 4.12
C GLU A 637 2.07 -12.25 3.71
N ILE A 638 1.49 -13.42 4.03
CA ILE A 638 0.10 -13.74 3.72
C ILE A 638 -0.62 -14.30 4.94
N ALA A 639 -1.70 -13.64 5.35
CA ALA A 639 -2.60 -14.14 6.37
C ALA A 639 -3.91 -14.60 5.72
N GLY A 640 -3.98 -15.90 5.36
CA GLY A 640 -5.14 -16.49 4.68
C GLY A 640 -4.92 -17.92 4.24
N ASN A 641 -6.02 -18.64 4.02
CA ASN A 641 -5.99 -20.04 3.59
C ASN A 641 -5.87 -20.16 2.08
N ASN A 642 -5.33 -21.28 1.61
CA ASN A 642 -5.13 -21.59 0.20
C ASN A 642 -4.26 -20.57 -0.54
N ALA A 643 -3.34 -19.95 0.17
CA ALA A 643 -2.37 -19.03 -0.41
C ALA A 643 -1.44 -19.76 -1.39
N VAL A 644 -1.08 -19.09 -2.48
CA VAL A 644 -0.11 -19.60 -3.48
C VAL A 644 0.98 -18.57 -3.68
N VAL A 645 2.24 -18.97 -3.48
CA VAL A 645 3.40 -18.11 -3.78
C VAL A 645 4.29 -18.81 -4.80
N ASN A 646 4.52 -18.18 -5.94
CA ASN A 646 5.45 -18.62 -6.98
C ASN A 646 6.70 -17.73 -6.91
N GLN A 647 7.83 -18.27 -6.50
CA GLN A 647 9.13 -17.59 -6.43
C GLN A 647 10.00 -18.04 -7.60
N ASP A 648 9.88 -17.39 -8.76
CA ASP A 648 10.67 -17.72 -9.94
C ASP A 648 12.08 -17.10 -9.90
N GLY A 649 12.23 -15.87 -9.33
CA GLY A 649 13.52 -15.24 -9.05
C GLY A 649 14.20 -15.83 -7.81
N THR A 650 15.45 -15.46 -7.56
CA THR A 650 16.17 -15.89 -6.34
C THR A 650 15.55 -15.26 -5.09
N LEU A 651 15.61 -15.99 -3.98
CA LEU A 651 15.20 -15.52 -2.67
C LEU A 651 16.43 -15.47 -1.75
N ASP A 652 16.92 -14.27 -1.47
CA ASP A 652 18.11 -14.06 -0.63
C ASP A 652 17.66 -13.44 0.72
N VAL A 653 17.85 -14.16 1.82
CA VAL A 653 17.39 -13.75 3.16
C VAL A 653 18.53 -13.68 4.16
N SER A 654 18.64 -12.57 4.87
CA SER A 654 19.70 -12.32 5.83
C SER A 654 19.27 -11.43 6.99
N GLY A 655 20.12 -11.33 8.01
CA GLY A 655 19.93 -10.38 9.10
C GLY A 655 18.74 -10.63 10.02
N GLY A 656 18.14 -11.82 9.99
CA GLY A 656 16.94 -12.17 10.77
C GLY A 656 15.62 -11.77 10.08
N GLY A 657 15.61 -11.72 8.74
CA GLY A 657 14.40 -11.49 7.95
C GLY A 657 13.68 -12.77 7.55
N HIS A 658 12.45 -12.69 7.09
CA HIS A 658 11.66 -13.77 6.49
C HIS A 658 11.46 -13.53 4.99
N GLY A 659 11.78 -14.51 4.16
CA GLY A 659 11.57 -14.38 2.72
C GLY A 659 10.09 -14.46 2.36
N ILE A 660 9.44 -15.55 2.71
CA ILE A 660 8.00 -15.80 2.55
C ILE A 660 7.46 -16.23 3.91
N ASP A 661 6.40 -15.60 4.39
CA ASP A 661 5.74 -15.87 5.67
C ASP A 661 4.25 -16.03 5.45
N ILE A 662 3.70 -17.25 5.68
CA ILE A 662 2.30 -17.54 5.43
C ILE A 662 1.63 -18.09 6.70
N THR A 663 0.58 -17.44 7.14
CA THR A 663 -0.29 -17.93 8.21
C THR A 663 -1.63 -18.38 7.63
N GLY A 664 -1.83 -19.70 7.49
CA GLY A 664 -3.07 -20.26 6.95
C GLY A 664 -2.92 -21.68 6.42
N ASP A 665 -4.05 -22.40 6.36
CA ASP A 665 -4.06 -23.80 5.92
C ASP A 665 -3.99 -23.93 4.38
N SER A 666 -3.40 -25.01 3.92
CA SER A 666 -3.33 -25.39 2.50
C SER A 666 -2.53 -24.41 1.63
N ALA A 667 -1.54 -23.75 2.21
CA ALA A 667 -0.61 -22.91 1.48
C ALA A 667 0.23 -23.73 0.48
N THR A 668 0.55 -23.15 -0.66
CA THR A 668 1.46 -23.72 -1.65
C THR A 668 2.55 -22.71 -2.01
N VAL A 669 3.81 -23.12 -1.88
CA VAL A 669 4.96 -22.30 -2.31
C VAL A 669 5.76 -23.08 -3.37
N ASP A 670 5.90 -22.49 -4.55
CA ASP A 670 6.73 -22.99 -5.64
C ASP A 670 7.99 -22.11 -5.75
N ASN A 671 9.12 -22.53 -5.19
CA ASN A 671 10.41 -21.84 -5.27
C ASN A 671 11.28 -22.44 -6.38
N LYS A 672 11.31 -21.79 -7.54
CA LYS A 672 12.10 -22.23 -8.71
C LYS A 672 13.47 -21.57 -8.80
N GLY A 673 13.59 -20.34 -8.31
CA GLY A 673 14.84 -19.60 -8.34
C GLY A 673 15.90 -20.05 -7.33
N GLY A 674 15.51 -20.89 -6.39
CA GLY A 674 16.34 -21.29 -5.26
C GLY A 674 16.44 -20.20 -4.20
N MET A 675 17.06 -20.55 -3.06
CA MET A 675 17.20 -19.59 -1.97
C MET A 675 18.60 -19.59 -1.37
N THR A 676 19.00 -18.41 -0.85
CA THR A 676 20.16 -18.26 0.03
C THR A 676 19.67 -17.70 1.37
N VAL A 677 19.89 -18.43 2.45
CA VAL A 677 19.49 -17.99 3.80
C VAL A 677 20.71 -17.95 4.70
N THR A 678 20.97 -16.77 5.26
CA THR A 678 22.13 -16.58 6.13
C THR A 678 21.74 -15.85 7.41
N ASP A 679 22.51 -16.07 8.44
CA ASP A 679 22.38 -15.45 9.76
C ASP A 679 21.24 -16.01 10.63
N PRO A 680 21.42 -15.97 11.96
CA PRO A 680 20.41 -16.46 12.90
C PRO A 680 19.07 -15.74 12.76
N ASP A 681 18.00 -16.45 13.01
CA ASP A 681 16.62 -15.99 12.90
C ASP A 681 16.16 -15.64 11.45
N SER A 682 17.02 -15.82 10.42
CA SER A 682 16.62 -15.69 9.01
C SER A 682 15.89 -16.94 8.54
N ILE A 683 14.73 -16.80 7.95
CA ILE A 683 13.91 -17.89 7.42
C ILE A 683 13.58 -17.63 5.95
N GLY A 684 13.88 -18.59 5.09
CA GLY A 684 13.56 -18.49 3.66
C GLY A 684 12.05 -18.57 3.42
N ILE A 685 11.42 -19.65 3.87
CA ILE A 685 9.98 -19.89 3.76
C ILE A 685 9.46 -20.33 5.14
N LEU A 686 8.53 -19.58 5.72
CA LEU A 686 7.81 -19.88 6.95
C LEU A 686 6.33 -20.09 6.65
N ILE A 687 5.76 -21.23 7.11
CA ILE A 687 4.33 -21.49 6.97
C ILE A 687 3.75 -21.98 8.30
N ASP A 688 2.78 -21.24 8.84
CA ASP A 688 1.99 -21.61 10.01
C ASP A 688 0.60 -22.08 9.55
N GLY A 689 0.45 -23.40 9.28
CA GLY A 689 -0.81 -23.95 8.80
C GLY A 689 -0.73 -25.41 8.39
N ASP A 690 -1.86 -26.09 8.43
CA ASP A 690 -1.95 -27.49 8.04
C ASP A 690 -1.99 -27.67 6.52
N LYS A 691 -1.48 -28.81 6.02
CA LYS A 691 -1.49 -29.19 4.59
C LYS A 691 -0.70 -28.28 3.66
N ALA A 692 0.32 -27.64 4.20
CA ALA A 692 1.23 -26.83 3.40
C ALA A 692 1.98 -27.70 2.36
N ILE A 693 2.20 -27.13 1.18
CA ILE A 693 3.02 -27.73 0.12
C ILE A 693 4.14 -26.76 -0.25
N VAL A 694 5.40 -27.19 -0.15
CA VAL A 694 6.54 -26.41 -0.60
C VAL A 694 7.30 -27.19 -1.66
N ASN A 695 7.49 -26.59 -2.83
CA ASN A 695 8.28 -27.15 -3.92
C ASN A 695 9.55 -26.29 -4.10
N ASN A 696 10.70 -26.78 -3.69
CA ASN A 696 11.99 -26.13 -3.86
C ASN A 696 12.68 -26.74 -5.09
N ASP A 697 12.43 -26.17 -6.28
CA ASP A 697 13.03 -26.65 -7.53
C ASP A 697 14.47 -26.12 -7.76
N GLY A 698 14.76 -24.94 -7.24
CA GLY A 698 16.09 -24.33 -7.28
C GLY A 698 17.00 -24.82 -6.19
N ASP A 699 18.31 -24.59 -6.34
CA ASP A 699 19.30 -24.94 -5.31
C ASP A 699 19.14 -24.03 -4.08
N ASN A 700 19.26 -24.61 -2.88
CA ASN A 700 19.12 -23.92 -1.62
C ASN A 700 20.45 -23.92 -0.85
N ALA A 701 20.89 -22.76 -0.40
CA ALA A 701 22.09 -22.56 0.39
C ALA A 701 21.77 -21.90 1.74
N ILE A 702 21.89 -22.66 2.82
CA ILE A 702 21.54 -22.19 4.16
C ILE A 702 22.79 -22.18 5.03
N SER A 703 23.05 -21.06 5.72
CA SER A 703 24.28 -20.95 6.51
C SER A 703 24.14 -20.03 7.73
N ASN A 704 25.14 -20.13 8.62
CA ASN A 704 25.30 -19.23 9.77
C ASN A 704 24.08 -19.15 10.71
N GLY A 705 23.29 -20.23 10.83
CA GLY A 705 22.13 -20.27 11.71
C GLY A 705 20.80 -19.95 11.05
N GLY A 706 20.74 -19.82 9.72
CA GLY A 706 19.49 -19.62 8.98
C GLY A 706 18.66 -20.89 8.83
N THR A 707 17.36 -20.75 8.56
CA THR A 707 16.43 -21.83 8.24
C THR A 707 15.90 -21.68 6.81
N GLY A 708 16.07 -22.70 5.96
CA GLY A 708 15.58 -22.65 4.58
C GLY A 708 14.06 -22.66 4.50
N THR A 709 13.44 -23.76 4.92
CA THR A 709 11.97 -23.92 4.97
C THR A 709 11.55 -24.31 6.38
N GLN A 710 10.61 -23.59 6.99
CA GLN A 710 10.02 -23.90 8.29
C GLN A 710 8.51 -24.04 8.17
N ILE A 711 7.95 -25.15 8.63
CA ILE A 711 6.49 -25.37 8.60
C ILE A 711 6.00 -25.81 9.98
N ASN A 712 5.02 -25.10 10.51
CA ASN A 712 4.30 -25.42 11.74
C ASN A 712 2.88 -25.88 11.40
N GLY A 713 2.70 -27.20 11.10
CA GLY A 713 1.40 -27.74 10.72
C GLY A 713 1.41 -29.21 10.36
N ASP A 714 0.24 -29.85 10.49
CA ASP A 714 0.05 -31.26 10.17
C ASP A 714 -0.14 -31.49 8.66
N GLU A 715 0.19 -32.67 8.19
CA GLU A 715 0.01 -33.12 6.79
C GLU A 715 0.80 -32.27 5.75
N ALA A 716 1.87 -31.62 6.17
CA ALA A 716 2.74 -30.84 5.28
C ALA A 716 3.52 -31.72 4.28
N THR A 717 3.79 -31.20 3.09
CA THR A 717 4.62 -31.84 2.07
C THR A 717 5.70 -30.87 1.59
N VAL A 718 6.97 -31.27 1.68
CA VAL A 718 8.10 -30.51 1.14
C VAL A 718 8.80 -31.33 0.04
N ASN A 719 8.94 -30.77 -1.13
CA ASN A 719 9.64 -31.36 -2.28
C ASN A 719 10.90 -30.56 -2.57
N ASN A 720 12.04 -31.03 -2.15
CA ASN A 720 13.36 -30.45 -2.44
C ASN A 720 13.94 -31.08 -3.71
N ASN A 721 13.56 -30.55 -4.86
CA ASN A 721 14.03 -31.06 -6.16
C ASN A 721 15.44 -30.56 -6.50
N GLY A 722 15.77 -29.32 -6.08
CA GLY A 722 17.12 -28.79 -6.16
C GLY A 722 18.05 -29.30 -5.06
N ASN A 723 19.34 -29.01 -5.18
CA ASN A 723 20.30 -29.37 -4.15
C ASN A 723 20.13 -28.49 -2.91
N THR A 724 20.27 -29.09 -1.73
CA THR A 724 20.22 -28.35 -0.46
C THR A 724 21.58 -28.43 0.21
N THR A 725 22.22 -27.30 0.47
CA THR A 725 23.47 -27.18 1.21
C THR A 725 23.20 -26.47 2.53
N VAL A 726 23.57 -27.08 3.64
CA VAL A 726 23.41 -26.54 4.98
C VAL A 726 24.77 -26.47 5.67
N ASP A 727 25.21 -25.26 6.03
CA ASP A 727 26.51 -25.06 6.66
C ASP A 727 26.45 -24.21 7.91
N GLY A 728 27.00 -24.68 8.98
CA GLY A 728 27.12 -23.93 10.23
C GLY A 728 26.11 -24.27 11.31
N GLN A 729 26.54 -24.04 12.54
CA GLN A 729 25.78 -24.38 13.73
C GLN A 729 24.42 -23.63 13.76
N GLY A 730 23.34 -24.36 14.01
CA GLY A 730 21.98 -23.82 14.05
C GLY A 730 21.33 -23.58 12.69
N SER A 731 22.03 -23.88 11.57
CA SER A 731 21.43 -23.83 10.24
C SER A 731 20.54 -25.05 10.01
N THR A 732 19.34 -24.87 9.46
CA THR A 732 18.43 -25.96 9.13
C THR A 732 17.93 -25.82 7.69
N GLY A 733 18.04 -26.87 6.90
CA GLY A 733 17.53 -26.88 5.52
C GLY A 733 16.02 -26.88 5.46
N THR A 734 15.39 -27.90 6.08
CA THR A 734 13.93 -28.03 6.21
C THR A 734 13.59 -28.38 7.65
N GLU A 735 12.78 -27.57 8.31
CA GLU A 735 12.28 -27.74 9.68
C GLU A 735 10.76 -27.88 9.66
N ILE A 736 10.20 -28.96 10.25
CA ILE A 736 8.76 -29.17 10.27
C ILE A 736 8.28 -29.59 11.67
N ALA A 737 7.37 -28.82 12.24
CA ALA A 737 6.67 -29.21 13.47
C ALA A 737 5.23 -29.61 13.14
N GLY A 738 5.00 -30.93 12.93
CA GLY A 738 3.68 -31.46 12.55
C GLY A 738 3.66 -32.95 12.33
N ASN A 739 2.48 -33.55 12.37
CA ASN A 739 2.27 -34.98 12.17
C ASN A 739 1.92 -35.32 10.71
N ASN A 740 2.23 -36.55 10.30
CA ASN A 740 1.96 -37.08 8.95
C ASN A 740 2.61 -36.25 7.83
N VAL A 741 3.75 -35.66 8.11
CA VAL A 741 4.50 -34.87 7.14
C VAL A 741 5.26 -35.73 6.13
N VAL A 742 5.45 -35.21 4.93
CA VAL A 742 6.24 -35.88 3.86
C VAL A 742 7.31 -34.93 3.35
N VAL A 743 8.56 -35.38 3.35
CA VAL A 743 9.66 -34.64 2.72
C VAL A 743 10.27 -35.49 1.62
N ASN A 744 10.27 -35.01 0.39
CA ASN A 744 10.92 -35.61 -0.76
C ASN A 744 12.20 -34.81 -1.08
N GLN A 745 13.37 -35.44 -0.89
CA GLN A 745 14.68 -34.85 -1.20
C GLN A 745 15.22 -35.49 -2.48
N ASP A 746 14.85 -34.93 -3.65
CA ASP A 746 15.30 -35.48 -4.94
C ASP A 746 16.71 -34.95 -5.30
N GLY A 747 17.05 -33.71 -4.94
CA GLY A 747 18.43 -33.17 -5.04
C GLY A 747 19.35 -33.68 -3.95
N THR A 748 20.65 -33.40 -4.05
CA THR A 748 21.62 -33.75 -2.99
C THR A 748 21.37 -32.96 -1.71
N LEU A 749 21.67 -33.60 -0.58
CA LEU A 749 21.63 -32.96 0.73
C LEU A 749 23.04 -32.92 1.31
N ASP A 750 23.68 -31.77 1.32
CA ASP A 750 25.04 -31.58 1.84
C ASP A 750 25.00 -30.80 3.16
N VAL A 751 25.39 -31.42 4.28
CA VAL A 751 25.29 -30.85 5.63
C VAL A 751 26.65 -30.80 6.32
N SER A 752 26.99 -29.62 6.84
CA SER A 752 28.28 -29.39 7.50
C SER A 752 28.18 -28.35 8.62
N GLY A 753 29.27 -28.24 9.38
CA GLY A 753 29.41 -27.18 10.38
C GLY A 753 28.48 -27.24 11.59
N GLY A 754 27.82 -28.38 11.82
CA GLY A 754 26.82 -28.55 12.89
C GLY A 754 25.40 -28.09 12.52
N GLY A 755 25.07 -28.15 11.21
CA GLY A 755 23.72 -27.90 10.71
C GLY A 755 22.84 -29.14 10.64
N HIS A 756 21.53 -28.97 10.47
CA HIS A 756 20.57 -30.04 10.21
C HIS A 756 20.00 -29.92 8.79
N GLY A 757 20.06 -31.00 8.02
CA GLY A 757 19.50 -31.00 6.66
C GLY A 757 17.97 -30.97 6.67
N ILE A 758 17.37 -31.98 7.28
CA ILE A 758 15.92 -32.09 7.50
C ILE A 758 15.69 -32.34 9.00
N ASP A 759 14.86 -31.56 9.64
CA ASP A 759 14.53 -31.64 11.05
C ASP A 759 13.00 -31.68 11.24
N ILE A 760 12.47 -32.83 11.73
CA ILE A 760 11.02 -32.99 11.85
C ILE A 760 10.65 -33.36 13.30
N THR A 761 9.76 -32.60 13.88
CA THR A 761 9.12 -32.90 15.17
C THR A 761 7.66 -33.27 14.95
N GLY A 762 7.35 -34.58 15.06
CA GLY A 762 5.99 -35.10 14.90
C GLY A 762 5.89 -36.55 14.47
N ASP A 763 4.75 -37.16 14.75
CA ASP A 763 4.53 -38.59 14.49
C ASP A 763 4.21 -38.85 13.00
N SER A 764 4.59 -40.05 12.57
CA SER A 764 4.28 -40.58 11.23
C SER A 764 4.89 -39.77 10.07
N ALA A 765 6.03 -39.16 10.33
CA ALA A 765 6.81 -38.49 9.28
C ALA A 765 7.33 -39.49 8.23
N THR A 766 7.39 -39.06 6.97
CA THR A 766 8.00 -39.82 5.88
C THR A 766 9.04 -38.94 5.19
N VAL A 767 10.28 -39.44 5.06
CA VAL A 767 11.32 -38.77 4.30
C VAL A 767 11.81 -39.69 3.17
N ASP A 768 11.69 -39.25 1.93
CA ASP A 768 12.21 -39.93 0.75
C ASP A 768 13.46 -39.18 0.23
N ASN A 769 14.67 -39.64 0.57
CA ASN A 769 15.94 -39.08 0.11
C ASN A 769 16.47 -39.83 -1.11
N LYS A 770 16.27 -39.32 -2.30
CA LYS A 770 16.70 -39.93 -3.57
C LYS A 770 18.05 -39.42 -4.06
N GLY A 771 18.32 -38.14 -3.76
CA GLY A 771 19.59 -37.50 -4.17
C GLY A 771 20.81 -37.96 -3.41
N GLY A 772 20.61 -38.65 -2.30
CA GLY A 772 21.68 -39.02 -1.37
C GLY A 772 22.11 -37.85 -0.49
N MET A 773 22.98 -38.12 0.48
CA MET A 773 23.47 -37.09 1.38
C MET A 773 24.95 -37.15 1.66
N THR A 774 25.55 -35.98 1.92
CA THR A 774 26.91 -35.86 2.47
C THR A 774 26.80 -35.15 3.82
N VAL A 775 27.22 -35.78 4.89
CA VAL A 775 27.18 -35.19 6.24
C VAL A 775 28.58 -35.16 6.83
N THR A 776 29.05 -33.97 7.18
CA THR A 776 30.41 -33.83 7.72
C THR A 776 30.37 -32.93 8.97
N ASP A 777 31.36 -33.15 9.80
CA ASP A 777 31.60 -32.40 11.04
C ASP A 777 30.67 -32.76 12.22
N PRO A 778 31.17 -32.62 13.46
CA PRO A 778 30.38 -32.92 14.65
C PRO A 778 29.09 -32.08 14.74
N ASP A 779 28.08 -32.69 15.31
CA ASP A 779 26.74 -32.08 15.48
C ASP A 779 25.96 -31.84 14.16
N SER A 780 26.55 -32.18 12.98
CA SER A 780 25.82 -32.17 11.69
C SER A 780 24.93 -33.39 11.56
N ILE A 781 23.66 -33.20 11.25
CA ILE A 781 22.67 -34.25 11.06
C ILE A 781 22.01 -34.10 9.68
N GLY A 782 22.05 -35.18 8.87
CA GLY A 782 21.37 -35.16 7.57
C GLY A 782 19.87 -35.12 7.70
N ILE A 783 19.30 -36.11 8.39
CA ILE A 783 17.86 -36.21 8.65
C ILE A 783 17.65 -36.48 10.15
N LEU A 784 16.95 -35.60 10.83
CA LEU A 784 16.55 -35.75 12.24
C LEU A 784 15.01 -35.83 12.31
N ILE A 785 14.50 -36.85 13.02
CA ILE A 785 13.07 -36.99 13.26
C ILE A 785 12.79 -37.29 14.74
N ASP A 786 12.07 -36.40 15.40
CA ASP A 786 11.57 -36.59 16.76
C ASP A 786 10.08 -36.94 16.73
N GLY A 787 9.76 -38.24 16.63
CA GLY A 787 8.39 -38.74 16.56
C GLY A 787 8.24 -40.22 16.29
N ASP A 788 7.12 -40.77 16.67
CA ASP A 788 6.83 -42.20 16.49
C ASP A 788 6.43 -42.54 15.05
N LYS A 789 6.71 -43.75 14.61
CA LYS A 789 6.33 -44.31 13.30
C LYS A 789 6.96 -43.59 12.09
N ALA A 790 8.10 -42.98 12.30
CA ALA A 790 8.85 -42.36 11.22
C ALA A 790 9.27 -43.37 10.14
N ILE A 791 9.21 -42.96 8.89
CA ILE A 791 9.73 -43.73 7.74
C ILE A 791 10.75 -42.88 7.01
N VAL A 792 11.98 -43.40 6.89
CA VAL A 792 13.04 -42.79 6.09
C VAL A 792 13.48 -43.73 4.98
N ASN A 793 13.42 -43.28 3.73
CA ASN A 793 13.87 -43.98 2.56
C ASN A 793 15.09 -43.28 1.98
N ASN A 794 16.29 -43.81 2.18
CA ASN A 794 17.54 -43.31 1.61
C ASN A 794 17.87 -44.11 0.33
N ASP A 795 17.36 -43.66 -0.80
CA ASP A 795 17.60 -44.31 -2.10
C ASP A 795 18.93 -43.90 -2.72
N GLY A 796 19.42 -42.71 -2.45
CA GLY A 796 20.71 -42.23 -2.89
C GLY A 796 21.87 -42.68 -2.00
N ASP A 797 23.11 -42.58 -2.49
CA ASP A 797 24.29 -42.91 -1.71
C ASP A 797 24.53 -41.90 -0.59
N ASN A 798 24.89 -42.33 0.60
CA ASN A 798 25.13 -41.52 1.77
C ASN A 798 26.57 -41.57 2.22
N ALA A 799 27.22 -40.43 2.41
CA ALA A 799 28.58 -40.28 2.86
C ALA A 799 28.65 -39.45 4.16
N ILE A 800 28.97 -40.13 5.27
CA ILE A 800 28.99 -39.51 6.59
C ILE A 800 30.42 -39.53 7.13
N SER A 801 30.90 -38.38 7.62
CA SER A 801 32.29 -38.30 8.06
C SER A 801 32.51 -37.27 9.18
N ASN A 802 33.66 -37.35 9.81
CA ASN A 802 34.18 -36.38 10.78
C ASN A 802 33.25 -36.10 11.99
N GLY A 803 32.42 -37.07 12.38
CA GLY A 803 31.53 -36.98 13.52
C GLY A 803 30.07 -36.61 13.19
N GLY A 804 29.69 -36.53 11.91
CA GLY A 804 28.33 -36.30 11.46
C GLY A 804 27.41 -37.53 11.64
N THR A 805 26.10 -37.29 11.68
CA THR A 805 25.05 -38.31 11.71
C THR A 805 24.19 -38.22 10.43
N GLY A 806 24.09 -39.32 9.70
CA GLY A 806 23.32 -39.37 8.45
C GLY A 806 21.82 -39.25 8.72
N THR A 807 21.23 -40.26 9.40
CA THR A 807 19.81 -40.26 9.78
C THR A 807 19.70 -40.51 11.28
N GLN A 808 19.01 -39.69 11.99
CA GLN A 808 18.69 -39.83 13.41
C GLN A 808 17.17 -39.83 13.63
N VAL A 809 16.64 -40.86 14.31
CA VAL A 809 15.22 -40.94 14.65
C VAL A 809 15.04 -41.18 16.14
N ASN A 810 14.32 -40.28 16.83
CA ASN A 810 13.98 -40.41 18.24
C ASN A 810 12.47 -40.72 18.35
N GLY A 811 12.12 -42.02 18.31
CA GLY A 811 10.72 -42.44 18.38
C GLY A 811 10.54 -43.95 18.20
N ASP A 812 9.43 -44.48 18.71
CA ASP A 812 9.06 -45.89 18.61
C ASP A 812 8.52 -46.23 17.20
N GLU A 813 8.70 -47.48 16.80
CA GLU A 813 8.22 -48.07 15.54
C GLU A 813 8.79 -47.39 14.28
N ALA A 814 9.99 -46.79 14.38
CA ALA A 814 10.70 -46.17 13.24
C ALA A 814 11.12 -47.23 12.19
N THR A 815 11.07 -46.86 10.91
CA THR A 815 11.55 -47.69 9.80
C THR A 815 12.53 -46.87 8.94
N VAL A 816 13.78 -47.32 8.82
CA VAL A 816 14.77 -46.73 7.93
C VAL A 816 15.16 -47.72 6.84
N ASN A 817 15.00 -47.33 5.57
CA ASN A 817 15.36 -48.12 4.41
C ASN A 817 16.56 -47.49 3.68
N ASN A 818 17.73 -48.02 3.83
CA ASN A 818 18.96 -47.58 3.16
C ASN A 818 19.16 -48.37 1.88
N ASN A 819 18.51 -47.96 0.79
CA ASN A 819 18.60 -48.64 -0.51
C ASN A 819 19.89 -48.27 -1.25
N GLY A 820 20.39 -47.04 -1.07
CA GLY A 820 21.72 -46.62 -1.54
C GLY A 820 22.86 -47.09 -0.65
N ASN A 821 24.09 -46.92 -1.12
CA ASN A 821 25.27 -47.28 -0.33
C ASN A 821 25.47 -46.26 0.82
N THR A 822 25.84 -46.74 1.98
CA THR A 822 26.18 -45.91 3.13
C THR A 822 27.64 -46.06 3.48
N THR A 823 28.39 -44.96 3.45
CA THR A 823 29.81 -44.89 3.85
C THR A 823 29.93 -44.05 5.12
N VAL A 824 30.50 -44.59 6.17
CA VAL A 824 30.70 -43.91 7.45
C VAL A 824 32.20 -43.91 7.79
N ASP A 825 32.79 -42.73 7.88
CA ASP A 825 34.21 -42.59 8.17
C ASP A 825 34.49 -41.58 9.30
N GLY A 826 35.27 -42.01 10.25
CA GLY A 826 35.75 -41.16 11.34
C GLY A 826 35.03 -41.33 12.67
N GLN A 827 35.78 -41.03 13.73
CA GLN A 827 35.29 -41.17 15.10
C GLN A 827 34.05 -40.30 15.36
N GLY A 828 32.98 -40.89 15.93
CA GLY A 828 31.72 -40.23 16.23
C GLY A 828 30.78 -40.06 15.04
N SER A 829 31.16 -40.55 13.84
CA SER A 829 30.27 -40.57 12.70
C SER A 829 29.25 -41.72 12.83
N THR A 830 27.98 -41.48 12.55
CA THR A 830 26.91 -42.49 12.58
C THR A 830 26.10 -42.45 11.28
N GLY A 831 25.94 -43.61 10.63
CA GLY A 831 25.15 -43.71 9.41
C GLY A 831 23.64 -43.55 9.70
N THR A 832 23.11 -44.45 10.54
CA THR A 832 21.71 -44.44 11.02
C THR A 832 21.70 -44.61 12.53
N GLU A 833 21.12 -43.71 13.25
CA GLU A 833 20.92 -43.73 14.71
C GLU A 833 19.40 -43.73 15.05
N ILE A 834 18.97 -44.67 15.87
CA ILE A 834 17.56 -44.75 16.28
C ILE A 834 17.45 -44.91 17.79
N ALA A 835 16.78 -43.99 18.46
CA ALA A 835 16.41 -44.10 19.87
C ALA A 835 14.92 -44.40 20.00
N GLY A 836 14.54 -45.69 20.03
CA GLY A 836 13.13 -46.12 20.12
C GLY A 836 12.96 -47.63 20.02
N ASN A 837 11.84 -48.12 20.50
CA ASN A 837 11.48 -49.54 20.49
C ASN A 837 10.82 -49.93 19.16
N ASN A 838 10.98 -51.22 18.81
CA ASN A 838 10.43 -51.84 17.60
C ASN A 838 10.98 -51.19 16.31
N ALA A 839 12.17 -50.61 16.35
CA ALA A 839 12.85 -50.06 15.19
C ALA A 839 13.14 -51.13 14.11
N VAL A 840 13.02 -50.73 12.85
CA VAL A 840 13.36 -51.58 11.68
C VAL A 840 14.35 -50.84 10.78
N VAL A 841 15.49 -51.44 10.50
CA VAL A 841 16.42 -50.92 9.52
C VAL A 841 16.63 -51.93 8.40
N ASN A 842 16.35 -51.54 7.16
CA ASN A 842 16.64 -52.34 5.96
C ASN A 842 17.84 -51.73 5.24
N GLN A 843 18.99 -52.41 5.22
CA GLN A 843 20.22 -52.00 4.55
C GLN A 843 20.38 -52.80 3.25
N ASP A 844 19.78 -52.33 2.16
CA ASP A 844 19.83 -53.00 0.86
C ASP A 844 21.12 -52.62 0.09
N GLY A 845 21.64 -51.39 0.24
CA GLY A 845 22.93 -50.94 -0.26
C GLY A 845 24.09 -51.43 0.62
N THR A 846 25.36 -51.31 0.15
CA THR A 846 26.53 -51.64 0.97
C THR A 846 26.66 -50.69 2.17
N LEU A 847 27.18 -51.25 3.28
CA LEU A 847 27.54 -50.50 4.48
C LEU A 847 29.04 -50.55 4.70
N ASP A 848 29.73 -49.44 4.44
CA ASP A 848 31.17 -49.34 4.62
C ASP A 848 31.53 -48.47 5.81
N VAL A 849 32.14 -49.00 6.86
CA VAL A 849 32.40 -48.30 8.12
C VAL A 849 33.90 -48.31 8.46
N SER A 850 34.44 -47.15 8.72
CA SER A 850 35.86 -46.97 9.02
C SER A 850 36.11 -45.82 10.02
N GLY A 851 37.33 -45.71 10.49
CA GLY A 851 37.79 -44.58 11.29
C GLY A 851 37.20 -44.46 12.70
N GLY A 852 36.53 -45.54 13.20
CA GLY A 852 35.84 -45.49 14.50
C GLY A 852 34.39 -44.95 14.42
N GLY A 853 33.75 -45.07 13.27
CA GLY A 853 32.32 -44.75 13.08
C GLY A 853 31.38 -45.93 13.38
N HIS A 854 30.10 -45.66 13.51
CA HIS A 854 29.00 -46.61 13.62
C HIS A 854 28.15 -46.61 12.36
N GLY A 855 27.91 -47.73 11.72
CA GLY A 855 27.05 -47.80 10.55
C GLY A 855 25.60 -47.66 10.90
N ILE A 856 25.10 -48.53 11.75
CA ILE A 856 23.72 -48.49 12.32
C ILE A 856 23.86 -48.60 13.84
N ASP A 857 23.21 -47.67 14.57
CA ASP A 857 23.21 -47.59 16.03
C ASP A 857 21.77 -47.48 16.53
N ILE A 858 21.30 -48.49 17.27
CA ILE A 858 19.92 -48.52 17.76
C ILE A 858 19.91 -48.70 19.29
N THR A 859 19.25 -47.77 19.96
CA THR A 859 18.94 -47.87 21.40
C THR A 859 17.45 -48.12 21.60
N GLY A 860 17.07 -49.35 21.88
CA GLY A 860 15.67 -49.74 22.11
C GLY A 860 15.40 -51.22 21.97
N ASP A 861 14.33 -51.68 22.60
CA ASP A 861 13.94 -53.07 22.59
C ASP A 861 13.27 -53.49 21.28
N SER A 862 13.44 -54.76 20.90
CA SER A 862 12.77 -55.39 19.75
C SER A 862 13.18 -54.79 18.37
N ALA A 863 14.37 -54.28 18.31
CA ALA A 863 14.92 -53.77 17.03
C ALA A 863 15.12 -54.91 16.02
N THR A 864 14.92 -54.61 14.74
CA THR A 864 15.19 -55.51 13.61
C THR A 864 16.10 -54.85 12.59
N VAL A 865 17.20 -55.44 12.23
CA VAL A 865 18.07 -54.97 11.17
C VAL A 865 18.19 -56.04 10.09
N ASP A 866 17.85 -55.74 8.85
CA ASP A 866 18.02 -56.59 7.69
C ASP A 866 19.10 -55.98 6.79
N ASN A 867 20.34 -56.57 6.86
CA ASN A 867 21.43 -56.11 6.01
C ASN A 867 21.63 -57.08 4.80
N LYS A 868 21.16 -56.64 3.63
CA LYS A 868 21.26 -57.40 2.37
C LYS A 868 22.43 -57.00 1.49
N GLY A 869 22.84 -55.73 1.55
CA GLY A 869 23.96 -55.21 0.77
C GLY A 869 25.35 -55.71 1.23
N GLY A 870 25.42 -56.29 2.42
CA GLY A 870 26.67 -56.65 3.07
C GLY A 870 27.38 -55.45 3.68
N MET A 871 28.38 -55.74 4.53
CA MET A 871 29.13 -54.68 5.19
C MET A 871 30.65 -54.87 5.12
N THR A 872 31.37 -53.76 5.12
CA THR A 872 32.81 -53.71 5.32
C THR A 872 33.09 -52.87 6.57
N VAL A 873 33.73 -53.42 7.56
CA VAL A 873 34.11 -52.71 8.79
C VAL A 873 35.62 -52.75 9.00
N THR A 874 36.25 -51.60 9.05
CA THR A 874 37.68 -51.49 9.23
C THR A 874 38.05 -50.51 10.32
N ASP A 875 39.15 -50.70 10.93
CA ASP A 875 39.72 -49.87 11.97
C ASP A 875 39.10 -50.04 13.37
N PRO A 876 39.93 -49.83 14.43
CA PRO A 876 39.45 -49.97 15.80
C PRO A 876 38.30 -49.04 16.12
N ASP A 877 37.43 -49.49 17.01
CA ASP A 877 36.21 -48.76 17.45
C ASP A 877 35.16 -48.58 16.34
N SER A 878 35.38 -49.07 15.10
CA SER A 878 34.35 -49.08 14.04
C SER A 878 33.38 -50.24 14.28
N ILE A 879 32.06 -49.90 14.25
CA ILE A 879 31.00 -50.90 14.44
C ILE A 879 30.05 -50.83 13.23
N GLY A 880 29.81 -51.96 12.57
CA GLY A 880 28.84 -51.98 11.47
C GLY A 880 27.43 -51.83 11.94
N ILE A 881 27.00 -52.69 12.89
CA ILE A 881 25.65 -52.63 13.49
C ILE A 881 25.80 -52.72 14.99
N LEU A 882 25.31 -51.70 15.75
CA LEU A 882 25.22 -51.68 17.21
C LEU A 882 23.75 -51.65 17.65
N ILE A 883 23.35 -52.50 18.55
CA ILE A 883 22.01 -52.49 19.15
C ILE A 883 22.12 -52.62 20.66
N ASP A 884 21.64 -51.64 21.38
CA ASP A 884 21.45 -51.63 22.84
C ASP A 884 19.96 -51.85 23.19
N GLY A 885 19.59 -53.11 23.32
CA GLY A 885 18.20 -53.46 23.63
C GLY A 885 17.94 -54.95 23.66
N ASP A 886 16.89 -55.33 24.39
CA ASP A 886 16.45 -56.72 24.50
C ASP A 886 15.67 -57.17 23.25
N LYS A 887 15.76 -58.49 22.92
CA LYS A 887 15.03 -59.10 21.80
C LYS A 887 15.38 -58.53 20.41
N ALA A 888 16.57 -58.02 20.26
CA ALA A 888 17.05 -57.55 18.99
C ALA A 888 17.16 -58.69 17.96
N ILE A 889 16.82 -58.41 16.71
CA ILE A 889 16.95 -59.32 15.58
C ILE A 889 17.84 -58.68 14.54
N VAL A 890 18.96 -59.31 14.20
CA VAL A 890 19.84 -58.83 13.11
C VAL A 890 19.90 -59.92 12.03
N ASN A 891 19.52 -59.56 10.80
CA ASN A 891 19.56 -60.42 9.66
C ASN A 891 20.66 -59.94 8.70
N ASN A 892 21.79 -60.60 8.67
CA ASN A 892 22.83 -60.31 7.71
C ASN A 892 22.70 -61.29 6.51
N ASP A 893 21.83 -60.97 5.58
CA ASP A 893 21.45 -61.85 4.47
C ASP A 893 22.26 -61.58 3.20
N GLY A 894 23.42 -61.03 3.27
CA GLY A 894 24.18 -60.64 2.11
C GLY A 894 24.99 -61.78 1.48
N ASP A 895 24.80 -62.10 0.18
CA ASP A 895 25.69 -62.97 -0.64
C ASP A 895 25.78 -62.47 -2.08
N LYS A 896 26.94 -62.49 -2.65
CA LYS A 896 27.21 -62.12 -4.06
C LYS A 896 26.71 -63.10 -5.11
N ALA A 897 25.83 -64.02 -4.79
CA ALA A 897 25.26 -64.91 -5.77
C ALA A 897 24.04 -64.30 -6.49
N ILE A 898 23.96 -64.61 -7.75
CA ILE A 898 23.18 -63.96 -8.81
C ILE A 898 21.65 -63.92 -8.60
N VAL A 899 21.04 -64.46 -7.54
CA VAL A 899 19.58 -64.57 -7.39
C VAL A 899 19.15 -64.37 -5.97
N ASN A 900 19.39 -63.65 -5.16
CA ASN A 900 18.97 -63.23 -3.81
C ASN A 900 20.23 -62.71 -3.11
N ASN A 901 20.53 -61.53 -3.35
CA ASN A 901 21.72 -60.88 -2.90
C ASN A 901 21.74 -60.70 -1.39
N ASP A 902 22.34 -61.64 -0.79
CA ASP A 902 22.71 -61.58 0.60
C ASP A 902 24.17 -61.11 0.68
N GLY A 903 24.48 -59.94 1.20
CA GLY A 903 25.82 -59.36 1.16
C GLY A 903 26.83 -60.08 2.03
N ASP A 904 28.09 -60.12 1.62
CA ASP A 904 29.18 -60.61 2.43
C ASP A 904 29.65 -59.55 3.44
N ASN A 905 30.02 -59.97 4.62
CA ASN A 905 30.56 -59.13 5.68
C ASN A 905 32.11 -59.29 5.76
N ALA A 906 32.83 -58.22 5.71
CA ALA A 906 34.27 -58.17 5.81
C ALA A 906 34.70 -57.23 6.95
N ILE A 907 35.19 -57.78 8.03
CA ILE A 907 35.59 -57.09 9.24
C ILE A 907 37.09 -57.18 9.43
N SER A 908 37.82 -56.13 9.63
CA SER A 908 39.23 -56.11 9.74
C SER A 908 39.79 -55.00 10.65
N ASN A 909 41.05 -55.09 10.98
CA ASN A 909 41.82 -54.08 11.70
C ASN A 909 41.28 -53.65 13.05
N GLY A 910 40.54 -54.54 13.75
CA GLY A 910 39.91 -54.21 15.06
C GLY A 910 38.48 -53.77 15.04
N GLY A 911 37.81 -53.76 13.88
CA GLY A 911 36.40 -53.44 13.79
C GLY A 911 35.48 -54.53 14.30
N THR A 912 34.22 -54.17 14.65
CA THR A 912 33.14 -55.09 15.03
C THR A 912 32.03 -55.04 13.98
N GLY A 913 31.68 -56.16 13.38
CA GLY A 913 30.61 -56.21 12.37
C GLY A 913 29.25 -55.98 12.99
N THR A 914 28.82 -56.88 13.89
CA THR A 914 27.54 -56.71 14.60
C THR A 914 27.78 -56.79 16.10
N GLN A 915 27.30 -55.80 16.86
CA GLN A 915 27.33 -55.79 18.31
C GLN A 915 25.89 -55.64 18.89
N VAL A 916 25.49 -56.54 19.78
CA VAL A 916 24.19 -56.44 20.45
C VAL A 916 24.40 -56.55 21.95
N ASN A 917 23.93 -55.50 22.68
CA ASN A 917 23.93 -55.47 24.13
C ASN A 917 22.48 -55.62 24.66
N GLY A 918 22.05 -56.91 24.82
CA GLY A 918 20.67 -57.15 25.27
C GLY A 918 20.36 -58.67 25.36
N ASP A 919 19.35 -59.03 26.21
CA ASP A 919 18.89 -60.38 26.34
C ASP A 919 18.03 -60.86 25.15
N GLU A 920 17.98 -62.15 24.91
CA GLU A 920 17.14 -62.76 23.85
C GLU A 920 17.48 -62.29 22.41
N ALA A 921 18.68 -61.74 22.16
CA ALA A 921 19.14 -61.33 20.84
C ALA A 921 19.19 -62.50 19.84
N THR A 922 18.82 -62.22 18.57
CA THR A 922 18.97 -63.20 17.47
C THR A 922 19.76 -62.59 16.35
N VAL A 923 20.89 -63.14 15.95
CA VAL A 923 21.68 -62.74 14.82
C VAL A 923 21.73 -63.86 13.76
N ASN A 924 21.30 -63.56 12.54
CA ASN A 924 21.29 -64.48 11.39
C ASN A 924 22.32 -64.02 10.38
N ASN A 925 23.42 -64.68 10.23
CA ASN A 925 24.49 -64.45 9.25
C ASN A 925 24.37 -65.44 8.07
N ASN A 926 23.56 -65.09 7.06
CA ASN A 926 23.31 -65.91 5.89
C ASN A 926 24.45 -65.76 4.85
N GLY A 927 25.01 -64.58 4.73
CA GLY A 927 26.17 -64.29 3.89
C GLY A 927 27.49 -64.76 4.50
N LYS A 928 28.55 -64.70 3.74
CA LYS A 928 29.87 -64.98 4.18
C LYS A 928 30.41 -63.95 5.17
N THR A 929 30.88 -64.38 6.34
CA THR A 929 31.57 -63.51 7.30
C THR A 929 33.03 -63.70 7.28
N THR A 930 33.83 -62.70 6.99
CA THR A 930 35.30 -62.71 7.01
C THR A 930 35.79 -61.78 8.12
N VAL A 931 36.58 -62.34 9.06
CA VAL A 931 37.12 -61.56 10.20
C VAL A 931 38.70 -61.73 10.16
N ASP A 932 39.38 -60.59 9.99
CA ASP A 932 40.84 -60.59 9.91
C ASP A 932 41.45 -59.49 10.80
N GLY A 933 42.37 -59.89 11.62
CA GLY A 933 43.14 -58.99 12.45
C GLY A 933 42.80 -59.03 13.94
N GLN A 934 43.82 -58.69 14.72
CA GLN A 934 43.66 -58.62 16.18
C GLN A 934 42.61 -57.58 16.62
N GLY A 935 41.70 -58.02 17.48
CA GLY A 935 40.63 -57.22 17.98
C GLY A 935 39.40 -57.10 17.07
N SER A 936 39.47 -57.71 15.85
CA SER A 936 38.26 -57.75 14.97
C SER A 936 37.29 -58.80 15.47
N THR A 937 35.98 -58.46 15.51
CA THR A 937 34.91 -59.38 15.91
C THR A 937 33.78 -59.35 14.85
N GLY A 938 33.40 -60.52 14.37
CA GLY A 938 32.30 -60.62 13.39
C GLY A 938 30.95 -60.33 14.03
N THR A 939 30.58 -61.13 15.06
CA THR A 939 29.37 -60.92 15.85
C THR A 939 29.73 -60.96 17.33
N GLU A 940 29.34 -59.85 18.07
CA GLU A 940 29.53 -59.74 19.51
C GLU A 940 28.16 -59.58 20.20
N ILE A 941 27.88 -60.40 21.19
CA ILE A 941 26.64 -60.29 21.94
C ILE A 941 26.90 -60.33 23.45
N ALA A 942 26.48 -59.28 24.16
CA ALA A 942 26.46 -59.22 25.62
C ALA A 942 25.02 -59.36 26.13
N GLY A 943 24.57 -60.63 26.38
CA GLY A 943 23.22 -60.89 26.79
C GLY A 943 22.91 -62.37 26.96
N ASN A 944 21.88 -62.69 27.73
CA ASN A 944 21.44 -64.08 27.98
C ASN A 944 20.45 -64.54 26.92
N ASN A 945 20.38 -65.81 26.68
CA ASN A 945 19.53 -66.48 25.70
C ASN A 945 19.79 -66.02 24.24
N ALA A 946 21.00 -65.59 23.94
CA ALA A 946 21.36 -65.17 22.61
C ALA A 946 21.31 -66.35 21.64
N VAL A 947 20.88 -66.09 20.40
CA VAL A 947 20.86 -67.04 19.28
C VAL A 947 21.66 -66.50 18.10
N VAL A 948 22.66 -67.20 17.62
CA VAL A 948 23.37 -66.90 16.40
C VAL A 948 23.20 -68.02 15.39
N ASN A 949 22.62 -67.72 14.25
CA ASN A 949 22.51 -68.63 13.11
C ASN A 949 23.55 -68.24 12.07
N GLN A 950 24.60 -69.00 11.86
CA GLN A 950 25.67 -68.82 10.89
C GLN A 950 25.48 -69.76 9.71
N ASP A 951 24.59 -69.35 8.75
CA ASP A 951 24.32 -70.19 7.56
C ASP A 951 25.39 -69.97 6.48
N GLY A 952 25.95 -68.74 6.36
CA GLY A 952 27.13 -68.47 5.50
C GLY A 952 28.42 -68.97 6.11
N THR A 953 29.52 -69.02 5.32
CA THR A 953 30.82 -69.39 5.83
C THR A 953 31.39 -68.36 6.80
N LEU A 954 32.10 -68.83 7.82
CA LEU A 954 32.81 -68.02 8.79
C LEU A 954 34.30 -68.16 8.64
N ASP A 955 34.99 -67.16 8.08
CA ASP A 955 36.48 -67.22 7.91
C ASP A 955 37.14 -66.27 8.91
N VAL A 956 37.96 -66.78 9.82
CA VAL A 956 38.58 -66.01 10.91
C VAL A 956 40.11 -66.12 10.85
N SER A 957 40.81 -64.98 10.83
CA SER A 957 42.28 -64.98 10.77
C SER A 957 42.83 -63.74 11.53
N GLY A 958 44.20 -63.78 11.65
CA GLY A 958 44.91 -62.60 12.18
C GLY A 958 44.69 -62.30 13.67
N GLY A 959 44.04 -63.19 14.44
CA GLY A 959 43.73 -62.99 15.87
C GLY A 959 42.37 -62.40 16.13
N GLY A 960 41.44 -62.49 15.13
CA GLY A 960 40.04 -62.05 15.30
C GLY A 960 39.15 -63.10 15.93
N HIS A 961 37.94 -62.68 16.36
CA HIS A 961 36.86 -63.55 16.84
C HIS A 961 35.73 -63.57 15.82
N GLY A 962 35.28 -64.74 15.41
CA GLY A 962 34.11 -64.83 14.48
C GLY A 962 32.82 -64.52 15.15
N ILE A 963 32.49 -65.28 16.22
CA ILE A 963 31.32 -65.04 17.08
C ILE A 963 31.81 -64.96 18.51
N ASP A 964 31.49 -63.93 19.26
CA ASP A 964 31.82 -63.70 20.68
C ASP A 964 30.58 -63.43 21.49
N ILE A 965 30.23 -64.30 22.43
CA ILE A 965 29.00 -64.16 23.23
C ILE A 965 29.35 -64.16 24.72
N THR A 966 28.95 -63.08 25.43
CA THR A 966 29.00 -63.03 26.89
C THR A 966 27.59 -63.10 27.48
N GLY A 967 27.19 -64.29 27.96
CA GLY A 967 25.83 -64.48 28.52
C GLY A 967 25.46 -65.93 28.63
N ASP A 968 24.52 -66.27 29.54
CA ASP A 968 24.03 -67.61 29.79
C ASP A 968 23.03 -68.08 28.73
N SER A 969 22.99 -69.41 28.49
CA SER A 969 22.02 -70.06 27.60
C SER A 969 22.12 -69.66 26.12
N ALA A 970 23.33 -69.24 25.68
CA ALA A 970 23.58 -68.92 24.29
C ALA A 970 23.44 -70.14 23.36
N THR A 971 22.90 -69.93 22.19
CA THR A 971 22.79 -70.93 21.12
C THR A 971 23.49 -70.49 19.86
N VAL A 972 24.41 -71.23 19.32
CA VAL A 972 25.04 -70.90 18.01
C VAL A 972 24.83 -72.10 17.06
N ASP A 973 24.15 -71.88 15.97
CA ASP A 973 23.98 -72.85 14.86
C ASP A 973 24.88 -72.49 13.69
N ASN A 974 26.04 -73.13 13.54
CA ASN A 974 26.94 -72.86 12.41
C ASN A 974 26.73 -73.94 11.34
N LYS A 975 25.99 -73.60 10.29
CA LYS A 975 25.73 -74.52 9.15
C LYS A 975 26.67 -74.30 7.98
N GLY A 976 27.12 -73.04 7.77
CA GLY A 976 28.07 -72.71 6.67
C GLY A 976 29.51 -73.26 6.84
N GLY A 977 29.81 -73.77 8.03
CA GLY A 977 31.15 -74.19 8.40
C GLY A 977 32.09 -73.00 8.69
N MET A 978 33.30 -73.29 9.22
CA MET A 978 34.27 -72.26 9.53
C MET A 978 35.68 -72.56 9.08
N THR A 979 36.41 -71.53 8.74
CA THR A 979 37.88 -71.61 8.55
C THR A 979 38.52 -70.69 9.60
N VAL A 980 39.37 -71.28 10.46
CA VAL A 980 40.06 -70.51 11.51
C VAL A 980 41.53 -70.68 11.37
N THR A 981 42.25 -69.58 11.15
CA THR A 981 43.71 -69.67 10.95
C THR A 981 44.43 -68.63 11.83
N ASP A 982 45.63 -68.90 12.15
CA ASP A 982 46.56 -68.10 12.95
C ASP A 982 46.33 -68.11 14.46
N PRO A 983 47.38 -67.85 15.26
CA PRO A 983 47.26 -67.80 16.69
C PRO A 983 46.33 -66.73 17.15
N ASP A 984 45.62 -66.97 18.28
CA ASP A 984 44.68 -66.13 18.91
C ASP A 984 43.35 -65.86 18.10
N SER A 985 43.20 -66.43 16.89
CA SER A 985 41.90 -66.42 16.14
C SER A 985 40.97 -67.43 16.75
N ILE A 986 39.70 -67.04 17.05
CA ILE A 986 38.65 -67.88 17.60
C ILE A 986 37.46 -67.90 16.68
N GLY A 987 36.98 -69.01 16.22
CA GLY A 987 35.73 -69.01 15.41
C GLY A 987 34.53 -68.70 16.18
N ILE A 988 34.27 -69.38 17.30
CA ILE A 988 33.12 -69.11 18.21
C ILE A 988 33.66 -69.09 19.66
N LEU A 989 33.50 -68.01 20.39
CA LEU A 989 33.81 -67.84 21.79
C LEU A 989 32.47 -67.60 22.54
N ILE A 990 32.20 -68.29 23.65
CA ILE A 990 31.07 -68.09 24.51
C ILE A 990 31.57 -68.10 25.95
N ASP A 991 31.35 -66.99 26.65
CA ASP A 991 31.51 -66.82 28.10
C ASP A 991 30.18 -66.86 28.81
N GLY A 992 29.70 -68.07 29.19
CA GLY A 992 28.38 -68.23 29.85
C GLY A 992 28.00 -69.66 30.09
N ASP A 993 27.08 -69.87 31.04
CA ASP A 993 26.62 -71.22 31.40
C ASP A 993 25.52 -71.71 30.43
N LYS A 994 25.43 -73.01 30.24
CA LYS A 994 24.40 -73.69 29.42
C LYS A 994 24.46 -73.36 27.92
N ALA A 995 25.60 -72.99 27.39
CA ALA A 995 25.78 -72.70 25.96
C ALA A 995 25.52 -73.97 25.09
N ILE A 996 24.92 -73.74 23.93
CA ILE A 996 24.74 -74.80 22.88
C ILE A 996 25.39 -74.31 21.60
N VAL A 997 26.28 -75.13 21.06
CA VAL A 997 26.91 -74.87 19.75
C VAL A 997 26.64 -76.03 18.82
N ASN A 998 25.99 -75.86 17.71
CA ASN A 998 25.77 -76.85 16.65
C ASN A 998 26.67 -76.47 15.47
N ASN A 999 27.77 -77.28 15.21
CA ASN A 999 28.63 -77.06 14.09
C ASN A 999 28.31 -78.06 13.00
N ASP A 1000 27.35 -77.82 12.13
CA ASP A 1000 26.95 -78.75 11.07
C ASP A 1000 27.74 -78.58 9.78
N GLY A 1001 28.35 -77.42 9.57
CA GLY A 1001 29.24 -77.17 8.40
C GLY A 1001 30.63 -77.76 8.51
N ASP A 1002 31.34 -77.74 7.39
CA ASP A 1002 32.75 -78.19 7.36
C ASP A 1002 33.68 -77.17 8.05
N ASN A 1003 34.39 -77.54 9.03
CA ASN A 1003 35.27 -76.71 9.84
C ASN A 1003 36.79 -77.00 9.55
N ALA A 1004 37.53 -75.96 9.19
CA ALA A 1004 38.98 -76.05 8.94
C ALA A 1004 39.76 -75.14 9.90
N ILE A 1005 40.45 -75.72 10.86
CA ILE A 1005 41.26 -75.00 11.84
C ILE A 1005 42.73 -75.27 11.65
N SER A 1006 43.54 -74.18 11.56
CA SER A 1006 45.00 -74.34 11.26
C SER A 1006 45.83 -73.25 11.95
N ASN A 1007 47.16 -73.42 11.92
CA ASN A 1007 48.13 -72.42 12.37
C ASN A 1007 47.99 -71.91 13.82
N GLY A 1008 47.29 -72.67 14.70
CA GLY A 1008 47.08 -72.26 16.10
C GLY A 1008 45.78 -71.61 16.42
N GLY A 1009 44.85 -71.51 15.44
CA GLY A 1009 43.50 -71.00 15.65
C GLY A 1009 42.66 -71.95 16.55
N THR A 1010 41.56 -71.39 17.16
CA THR A 1010 40.62 -72.15 17.96
C THR A 1010 39.25 -72.12 17.25
N GLY A 1011 38.67 -73.26 16.93
CA GLY A 1011 37.37 -73.36 16.28
C GLY A 1011 36.24 -72.88 17.16
N THR A 1012 36.14 -73.56 18.33
CA THR A 1012 35.04 -73.16 19.35
C THR A 1012 35.71 -73.16 20.72
N GLN A 1013 35.39 -72.09 21.52
CA GLN A 1013 35.81 -71.98 22.92
C GLN A 1013 34.59 -71.61 23.79
N ILE A 1014 34.32 -72.38 24.82
CA ILE A 1014 33.21 -72.10 25.77
C ILE A 1014 33.84 -72.04 27.17
N ASN A 1015 33.63 -70.92 27.89
CA ASN A 1015 34.05 -70.70 29.26
C ASN A 1015 32.80 -70.59 30.16
N GLY A 1016 32.29 -71.76 30.69
CA GLY A 1016 31.08 -71.86 31.56
C GLY A 1016 30.81 -73.25 31.99
N ASP A 1017 29.80 -73.41 32.93
CA ASP A 1017 29.42 -74.74 33.49
C ASP A 1017 28.31 -75.45 32.70
#